data_30adda3f2f1880f0a1525bbd109f6235
#
_entry.id   30adda3f2f1880f0a1525bbd109f6235
#
_cell.length_a   1.000
_cell.length_b   1.000
_cell.length_c   1.000
_cell.angle_alpha   90.00
_cell.angle_beta   90.00
_cell.angle_gamma   90.00
#
_symmetry.space_group_name_H-M   'P 1'
#
loop_
_entity.id
_entity.type
_entity.pdbx_description
1 polymer ?
#
loop_
_entity_poly.entity_id
_entity_poly.type
_entity_poly.pdbx_seq_one_letter_code
_entity_poly.pdbx_strand_id
1 'polypeptide(L)'
;MRRKRIAVLTAQADEYIQGRFLSGFFERAFELDYDVCVFSMYLKYQDTYQREIGDANIFNLVDMERYDALVVFTDRIRTPGIAEGLMWRIKQEFDGLVLVMEDYVDGYESISIDHRRNMCELTDHLIDVHGCRDIVMLDGWQGNVNSIKKKDGFFDSLKKHGLKCDEDKVYYGNNWYDSGRDTAASMLESGDGLPDAIVCANDYMAIGFAAELENRGINVPEDIAVVGYDTLDANDDKVIPLTSMDIPAREDGMYVASLLDSRIKGLPFEQDRPLAKIHLGRSCGCDRCTGVGMKSGLAWDLSSQSARYGSYYDHMMEDLLSQRDYRGFYNTIFQNIHPDSGFRNFSLCLNEYWNAPEVMMGANALRVGYTKNMYRIIKSGDGEGAIDFDDCFDVSKLIPELDEDRERPDAYVFTPLNFDDRCFGYAVINNGSACRAYDSSYSAWLRQIMQGMEAFYRQANLQKLIDKMNASQIRDDLTGVYNYNGFTARCRDMCEEALLNGRSITLLAIDIKGLGQINTRLGRKTGDEAIQALAGMISSSIDKYDVCMRMCNDEFVVATQVMEENSNHTSEIIAQIEKKAEQFNRTNKEGFTIEVCFAVDTEIVSSAEALDHYVNDLINSKNNDKKREYLETSRNSDLTQDDLEQDKLVADILDRNLLAYHFQPIV
;
A
#
# COMPACT_ATOMS: atom_id res chain seq x y z
N MET A 1 -28.56 23.54 -10.07
CA MET A 1 -28.91 22.12 -10.37
C MET A 1 -27.59 21.40 -10.48
N ARG A 2 -27.41 20.23 -9.87
CA ARG A 2 -26.16 19.44 -10.03
C ARG A 2 -25.96 19.13 -11.53
N ARG A 3 -24.73 19.37 -12.03
CA ARG A 3 -24.37 18.97 -13.39
C ARG A 3 -24.46 17.44 -13.52
N LYS A 4 -24.90 16.96 -14.64
CA LYS A 4 -24.95 15.52 -14.93
C LYS A 4 -23.55 14.95 -15.00
N ARG A 5 -23.37 13.71 -14.53
CA ARG A 5 -22.07 13.04 -14.40
C ARG A 5 -22.07 11.67 -15.06
N ILE A 6 -20.96 11.34 -15.69
CA ILE A 6 -20.71 10.02 -16.26
C ILE A 6 -19.50 9.43 -15.56
N ALA A 7 -19.60 8.19 -15.08
CA ALA A 7 -18.43 7.46 -14.62
C ALA A 7 -17.89 6.54 -15.72
N VAL A 8 -16.56 6.49 -15.85
CA VAL A 8 -15.84 5.56 -16.73
C VAL A 8 -15.01 4.65 -15.85
N LEU A 9 -15.28 3.35 -15.89
CA LEU A 9 -14.61 2.32 -15.11
C LEU A 9 -13.70 1.53 -16.04
N THR A 10 -12.38 1.64 -15.84
CA THR A 10 -11.40 1.08 -16.75
C THR A 10 -10.12 0.66 -16.04
N ALA A 11 -9.19 0.05 -16.78
CA ALA A 11 -7.80 -0.11 -16.39
C ALA A 11 -6.90 0.50 -17.48
N GLN A 12 -5.66 0.86 -17.12
CA GLN A 12 -4.66 1.36 -18.06
C GLN A 12 -5.12 2.59 -18.87
N ALA A 13 -5.65 3.61 -18.19
CA ALA A 13 -6.05 4.85 -18.87
C ALA A 13 -4.87 5.59 -19.54
N ASP A 14 -3.62 5.21 -19.21
CA ASP A 14 -2.36 5.66 -19.83
C ASP A 14 -1.98 4.88 -21.10
N GLU A 15 -2.72 3.84 -21.46
CA GLU A 15 -2.48 3.10 -22.69
C GLU A 15 -2.96 3.91 -23.90
N TYR A 16 -2.23 3.82 -25.03
CA TYR A 16 -2.41 4.70 -26.18
C TYR A 16 -3.84 4.76 -26.70
N ILE A 17 -4.46 3.61 -26.98
CA ILE A 17 -5.84 3.54 -27.51
C ILE A 17 -6.83 4.06 -26.47
N GLN A 18 -6.65 3.70 -25.20
CA GLN A 18 -7.51 4.12 -24.11
C GLN A 18 -7.43 5.63 -23.88
N GLY A 19 -6.21 6.19 -23.93
CA GLY A 19 -5.99 7.64 -23.82
C GLY A 19 -6.64 8.42 -24.96
N ARG A 20 -6.58 7.93 -26.19
CA ARG A 20 -7.29 8.52 -27.34
C ARG A 20 -8.81 8.46 -27.18
N PHE A 21 -9.34 7.31 -26.76
CA PHE A 21 -10.78 7.19 -26.47
C PHE A 21 -11.23 8.20 -25.42
N LEU A 22 -10.54 8.26 -24.27
CA LEU A 22 -10.87 9.19 -23.20
C LEU A 22 -10.77 10.65 -23.66
N SER A 23 -9.78 10.99 -24.49
CA SER A 23 -9.65 12.33 -25.07
C SER A 23 -10.88 12.74 -25.86
N GLY A 24 -11.34 11.92 -26.80
CA GLY A 24 -12.54 12.18 -27.56
C GLY A 24 -13.82 12.19 -26.71
N PHE A 25 -13.88 11.28 -25.73
CA PHE A 25 -14.98 11.19 -24.79
C PHE A 25 -15.11 12.46 -23.94
N PHE A 26 -14.02 12.97 -23.37
CA PHE A 26 -14.02 14.21 -22.59
C PHE A 26 -14.44 15.41 -23.43
N GLU A 27 -13.83 15.57 -24.61
CA GLU A 27 -14.16 16.67 -25.52
C GLU A 27 -15.67 16.73 -25.78
N ARG A 28 -16.26 15.61 -26.16
CA ARG A 28 -17.68 15.55 -26.48
C ARG A 28 -18.58 15.66 -25.23
N ALA A 29 -18.20 15.05 -24.13
CA ALA A 29 -18.92 15.17 -22.87
C ALA A 29 -18.94 16.64 -22.37
N PHE A 30 -17.85 17.38 -22.53
CA PHE A 30 -17.79 18.81 -22.18
C PHE A 30 -18.69 19.68 -23.09
N GLU A 31 -18.73 19.41 -24.39
CA GLU A 31 -19.68 20.07 -25.30
C GLU A 31 -21.12 19.83 -24.89
N LEU A 32 -21.42 18.67 -24.30
CA LEU A 32 -22.74 18.27 -23.87
C LEU A 32 -23.06 18.65 -22.41
N ASP A 33 -22.15 19.37 -21.73
CA ASP A 33 -22.22 19.82 -20.33
C ASP A 33 -22.26 18.69 -19.27
N TYR A 34 -21.47 17.63 -19.48
CA TYR A 34 -21.30 16.54 -18.53
C TYR A 34 -19.95 16.62 -17.81
N ASP A 35 -19.95 16.42 -16.49
CA ASP A 35 -18.74 16.06 -15.75
C ASP A 35 -18.40 14.58 -15.99
N VAL A 36 -17.10 14.25 -16.02
CA VAL A 36 -16.63 12.88 -16.19
C VAL A 36 -15.74 12.47 -15.02
N CYS A 37 -16.02 11.32 -14.41
CA CYS A 37 -15.20 10.70 -13.39
C CYS A 37 -14.64 9.38 -13.92
N VAL A 38 -13.33 9.30 -14.09
CA VAL A 38 -12.67 8.07 -14.54
C VAL A 38 -12.08 7.38 -13.33
N PHE A 39 -12.39 6.10 -13.13
CA PHE A 39 -11.82 5.25 -12.12
C PHE A 39 -10.93 4.22 -12.83
N SER A 40 -9.62 4.34 -12.67
CA SER A 40 -8.65 3.56 -13.43
C SER A 40 -7.73 2.75 -12.54
N MET A 41 -7.70 1.43 -12.75
CA MET A 41 -6.63 0.56 -12.25
C MET A 41 -5.34 0.79 -13.06
N TYR A 42 -4.18 0.44 -12.45
CA TYR A 42 -2.89 0.46 -13.16
C TYR A 42 -2.56 -0.84 -13.88
N LEU A 43 -3.44 -1.79 -13.96
CA LEU A 43 -3.16 -3.14 -14.45
C LEU A 43 -2.06 -3.13 -15.53
N LYS A 44 -0.95 -3.82 -15.26
CA LYS A 44 0.09 -4.11 -16.25
C LYS A 44 0.33 -5.61 -16.28
N TYR A 45 0.73 -6.08 -17.45
CA TYR A 45 1.14 -7.47 -17.60
C TYR A 45 2.19 -7.85 -16.55
N GLN A 46 2.02 -8.99 -15.89
CA GLN A 46 2.91 -9.56 -14.86
C GLN A 46 2.74 -9.00 -13.44
N ASP A 47 1.69 -8.27 -13.14
CA ASP A 47 1.39 -7.93 -11.76
C ASP A 47 0.92 -9.17 -10.98
N THR A 48 1.18 -9.17 -9.68
CA THR A 48 0.70 -10.24 -8.80
C THR A 48 -0.80 -10.07 -8.56
N TYR A 49 -1.50 -11.19 -8.33
CA TYR A 49 -2.92 -11.16 -8.00
C TYR A 49 -3.26 -10.22 -6.82
N GLN A 50 -2.40 -10.16 -5.80
CA GLN A 50 -2.57 -9.26 -4.66
C GLN A 50 -2.52 -7.78 -5.06
N ARG A 51 -1.59 -7.41 -5.95
CA ARG A 51 -1.50 -6.04 -6.45
C ARG A 51 -2.73 -5.67 -7.28
N GLU A 52 -3.18 -6.58 -8.14
CA GLU A 52 -4.38 -6.36 -8.95
C GLU A 52 -5.64 -6.16 -8.09
N ILE A 53 -5.78 -6.92 -6.98
CA ILE A 53 -6.85 -6.70 -6.00
C ILE A 53 -6.70 -5.32 -5.33
N GLY A 54 -5.48 -4.93 -4.97
CA GLY A 54 -5.21 -3.59 -4.42
C GLY A 54 -5.64 -2.49 -5.38
N ASP A 55 -5.25 -2.60 -6.65
CA ASP A 55 -5.65 -1.65 -7.70
C ASP A 55 -7.17 -1.62 -7.90
N ALA A 56 -7.84 -2.78 -7.85
CA ALA A 56 -9.29 -2.90 -8.04
C ALA A 56 -10.11 -2.20 -6.95
N ASN A 57 -9.51 -1.91 -5.78
CA ASN A 57 -10.18 -1.13 -4.73
C ASN A 57 -10.68 0.23 -5.24
N ILE A 58 -10.09 0.78 -6.32
CA ILE A 58 -10.55 2.05 -6.89
C ILE A 58 -12.03 2.01 -7.28
N PHE A 59 -12.56 0.86 -7.68
CA PHE A 59 -13.97 0.72 -8.03
C PHE A 59 -14.90 0.76 -6.82
N ASN A 60 -14.37 0.54 -5.60
CA ASN A 60 -15.14 0.66 -4.36
C ASN A 60 -15.44 2.13 -4.00
N LEU A 61 -14.75 3.10 -4.62
CA LEU A 61 -15.08 4.52 -4.50
C LEU A 61 -16.36 4.91 -5.24
N VAL A 62 -16.80 4.11 -6.22
CA VAL A 62 -17.91 4.46 -7.07
C VAL A 62 -19.22 4.37 -6.30
N ASP A 63 -19.73 5.53 -5.89
CA ASP A 63 -21.09 5.68 -5.38
C ASP A 63 -22.04 5.82 -6.58
N MET A 64 -22.78 4.74 -6.87
CA MET A 64 -23.60 4.62 -8.08
C MET A 64 -24.67 5.72 -8.18
N GLU A 65 -25.23 6.18 -7.05
CA GLU A 65 -26.27 7.20 -7.02
C GLU A 65 -25.80 8.59 -7.53
N ARG A 66 -24.49 8.77 -7.62
CA ARG A 66 -23.90 10.04 -8.04
C ARG A 66 -23.80 10.22 -9.55
N TYR A 67 -24.08 9.19 -10.34
CA TYR A 67 -23.88 9.19 -11.78
C TYR A 67 -25.21 9.02 -12.55
N ASP A 68 -25.25 9.63 -13.74
CA ASP A 68 -26.37 9.52 -14.66
C ASP A 68 -26.16 8.37 -15.66
N ALA A 69 -24.89 7.98 -15.87
CA ALA A 69 -24.51 6.84 -16.70
C ALA A 69 -23.16 6.27 -16.32
N LEU A 70 -22.94 4.99 -16.65
CA LEU A 70 -21.66 4.29 -16.47
C LEU A 70 -21.16 3.79 -17.83
N VAL A 71 -19.84 3.90 -18.06
CA VAL A 71 -19.11 3.25 -19.16
C VAL A 71 -18.12 2.29 -18.54
N VAL A 72 -18.19 1.00 -18.88
CA VAL A 72 -17.37 -0.03 -18.21
C VAL A 72 -16.57 -0.80 -19.27
N PHE A 73 -15.25 -0.80 -19.10
CA PHE A 73 -14.31 -1.58 -19.93
C PHE A 73 -13.97 -2.90 -19.25
N THR A 74 -14.86 -3.88 -19.36
CA THR A 74 -14.68 -5.20 -18.72
C THR A 74 -13.50 -5.99 -19.31
N ASP A 75 -13.22 -5.82 -20.59
CA ASP A 75 -12.08 -6.45 -21.28
C ASP A 75 -10.70 -5.99 -20.76
N ARG A 76 -10.65 -4.81 -20.13
CA ARG A 76 -9.43 -4.24 -19.52
C ARG A 76 -9.23 -4.67 -18.07
N ILE A 77 -10.31 -5.04 -17.38
CA ILE A 77 -10.29 -5.51 -15.99
C ILE A 77 -10.11 -7.04 -16.01
N ARG A 78 -8.85 -7.48 -16.13
CA ARG A 78 -8.52 -8.89 -16.42
C ARG A 78 -8.38 -9.77 -15.19
N THR A 79 -8.32 -9.20 -14.01
CA THR A 79 -8.20 -9.96 -12.76
C THR A 79 -9.44 -10.83 -12.57
N PRO A 80 -9.30 -12.16 -12.48
CA PRO A 80 -10.45 -13.06 -12.33
C PRO A 80 -11.34 -12.68 -11.15
N GLY A 81 -12.64 -12.58 -11.39
CA GLY A 81 -13.66 -12.23 -10.38
C GLY A 81 -13.86 -10.75 -10.13
N ILE A 82 -12.98 -9.85 -10.61
CA ILE A 82 -13.12 -8.40 -10.39
C ILE A 82 -14.15 -7.81 -11.34
N ALA A 83 -14.05 -8.06 -12.64
CA ALA A 83 -15.02 -7.55 -13.62
C ALA A 83 -16.42 -8.11 -13.34
N GLU A 84 -16.53 -9.40 -13.06
CA GLU A 84 -17.79 -10.06 -12.73
C GLU A 84 -18.39 -9.50 -11.43
N GLY A 85 -17.57 -9.31 -10.39
CA GLY A 85 -17.99 -8.70 -9.12
C GLY A 85 -18.46 -7.26 -9.29
N LEU A 86 -17.75 -6.47 -10.10
CA LEU A 86 -18.13 -5.09 -10.43
C LEU A 86 -19.46 -5.06 -11.19
N MET A 87 -19.65 -5.89 -12.21
CA MET A 87 -20.90 -5.94 -12.98
C MET A 87 -22.06 -6.46 -12.12
N TRP A 88 -21.81 -7.42 -11.21
CA TRP A 88 -22.82 -7.85 -10.24
C TRP A 88 -23.23 -6.70 -9.32
N ARG A 89 -22.28 -5.93 -8.80
CA ARG A 89 -22.55 -4.77 -7.95
C ARG A 89 -23.34 -3.69 -8.71
N ILE A 90 -22.95 -3.36 -9.95
CA ILE A 90 -23.68 -2.43 -10.80
C ILE A 90 -25.14 -2.87 -10.97
N LYS A 91 -25.37 -4.16 -11.18
CA LYS A 91 -26.72 -4.73 -11.32
C LYS A 91 -27.58 -4.59 -10.05
N GLN A 92 -26.96 -4.56 -8.88
CA GLN A 92 -27.68 -4.44 -7.60
C GLN A 92 -27.92 -2.98 -7.18
N GLU A 93 -26.99 -2.08 -7.53
CA GLU A 93 -26.92 -0.74 -6.95
C GLU A 93 -27.23 0.38 -7.97
N PHE A 94 -27.34 0.08 -9.28
CA PHE A 94 -27.50 1.09 -10.29
C PHE A 94 -28.63 0.77 -11.28
N ASP A 95 -29.65 1.61 -11.26
CA ASP A 95 -30.79 1.54 -12.21
C ASP A 95 -30.62 2.42 -13.45
N GLY A 96 -29.48 3.12 -13.56
CA GLY A 96 -29.19 4.04 -14.65
C GLY A 96 -28.65 3.37 -15.91
N LEU A 97 -28.21 4.17 -16.85
CA LEU A 97 -27.66 3.72 -18.13
C LEU A 97 -26.25 3.16 -17.99
N VAL A 98 -26.03 1.94 -18.44
CA VAL A 98 -24.71 1.27 -18.48
C VAL A 98 -24.36 0.91 -19.91
N LEU A 99 -23.19 1.34 -20.37
CA LEU A 99 -22.58 0.86 -21.62
C LEU A 99 -21.35 0.01 -21.30
N VAL A 100 -21.29 -1.20 -21.84
CA VAL A 100 -20.13 -2.09 -21.75
C VAL A 100 -19.30 -1.96 -23.02
N MET A 101 -18.00 -1.70 -22.85
CA MET A 101 -17.07 -1.53 -23.96
C MET A 101 -16.27 -2.81 -24.20
N GLU A 102 -16.07 -3.13 -25.49
CA GLU A 102 -15.19 -4.19 -26.01
C GLU A 102 -15.55 -5.63 -25.59
N ASP A 103 -16.59 -5.82 -24.80
CA ASP A 103 -17.05 -7.11 -24.32
C ASP A 103 -18.58 -7.21 -24.39
N TYR A 104 -19.12 -8.42 -24.16
CA TYR A 104 -20.55 -8.66 -24.07
C TYR A 104 -20.93 -9.09 -22.66
N VAL A 105 -21.82 -8.33 -22.04
CA VAL A 105 -22.41 -8.67 -20.74
C VAL A 105 -23.94 -8.69 -20.88
N ASP A 106 -24.54 -9.83 -20.56
CA ASP A 106 -25.98 -10.02 -20.69
C ASP A 106 -26.79 -8.98 -19.89
N GLY A 107 -27.77 -8.38 -20.56
CA GLY A 107 -28.63 -7.35 -19.98
C GLY A 107 -28.14 -5.92 -20.13
N TYR A 108 -26.97 -5.68 -20.75
CA TYR A 108 -26.41 -4.34 -20.98
C TYR A 108 -26.15 -4.06 -22.46
N GLU A 109 -26.28 -2.80 -22.86
CA GLU A 109 -25.87 -2.36 -24.19
C GLU A 109 -24.36 -2.43 -24.32
N SER A 110 -23.86 -3.18 -25.31
CA SER A 110 -22.45 -3.42 -25.55
C SER A 110 -21.96 -2.80 -26.84
N ILE A 111 -20.81 -2.16 -26.81
CA ILE A 111 -20.15 -1.52 -27.96
C ILE A 111 -18.77 -2.14 -28.11
N SER A 112 -18.52 -2.86 -29.20
CA SER A 112 -17.21 -3.47 -29.45
C SER A 112 -16.72 -3.21 -30.86
N ILE A 113 -15.40 -3.10 -31.03
CA ILE A 113 -14.74 -3.02 -32.34
C ILE A 113 -14.90 -4.37 -33.05
N ASP A 114 -15.20 -4.32 -34.36
CA ASP A 114 -15.23 -5.54 -35.16
C ASP A 114 -13.83 -5.98 -35.57
N HIS A 115 -13.12 -6.51 -34.59
CA HIS A 115 -11.75 -7.01 -34.76
C HIS A 115 -11.65 -8.12 -35.81
N ARG A 116 -12.71 -8.93 -35.96
CA ARG A 116 -12.73 -10.02 -36.96
C ARG A 116 -12.76 -9.47 -38.35
N ARG A 117 -13.66 -8.51 -38.65
CA ARG A 117 -13.74 -7.82 -39.92
C ARG A 117 -12.44 -7.06 -40.22
N ASN A 118 -11.96 -6.28 -39.28
CA ASN A 118 -10.78 -5.44 -39.47
C ASN A 118 -9.53 -6.28 -39.78
N MET A 119 -9.33 -7.42 -39.09
CA MET A 119 -8.21 -8.32 -39.35
C MET A 119 -8.37 -9.03 -40.69
N CYS A 120 -9.62 -9.39 -41.10
CA CYS A 120 -9.87 -9.94 -42.39
C CYS A 120 -9.51 -8.92 -43.50
N GLU A 121 -9.94 -7.66 -43.38
CA GLU A 121 -9.64 -6.60 -44.36
C GLU A 121 -8.12 -6.32 -44.46
N LEU A 122 -7.40 -6.33 -43.34
CA LEU A 122 -5.94 -6.16 -43.32
C LEU A 122 -5.20 -7.33 -43.99
N THR A 123 -5.68 -8.56 -43.77
CA THR A 123 -5.10 -9.76 -44.43
C THR A 123 -5.48 -9.79 -45.95
N ASP A 124 -6.71 -9.42 -46.29
CA ASP A 124 -7.15 -9.27 -47.69
C ASP A 124 -6.23 -8.31 -48.46
N HIS A 125 -5.82 -7.19 -47.81
CA HIS A 125 -4.91 -6.22 -48.44
C HIS A 125 -3.59 -6.85 -48.86
N LEU A 126 -2.98 -7.71 -48.00
CA LEU A 126 -1.73 -8.42 -48.35
C LEU A 126 -1.94 -9.37 -49.53
N ILE A 127 -3.07 -10.04 -49.59
CA ILE A 127 -3.37 -11.02 -50.65
C ILE A 127 -3.74 -10.32 -51.96
N ASP A 128 -4.67 -9.36 -51.93
CA ASP A 128 -5.26 -8.75 -53.12
C ASP A 128 -4.36 -7.69 -53.76
N VAL A 129 -3.60 -6.93 -52.92
CA VAL A 129 -2.75 -5.82 -53.43
C VAL A 129 -1.31 -6.30 -53.64
N HIS A 130 -0.76 -7.11 -52.75
CA HIS A 130 0.63 -7.52 -52.80
C HIS A 130 0.84 -8.96 -53.30
N GLY A 131 -0.23 -9.72 -53.46
CA GLY A 131 -0.16 -11.08 -53.99
C GLY A 131 0.44 -12.13 -53.05
N CYS A 132 0.56 -11.84 -51.76
CA CYS A 132 1.06 -12.73 -50.76
C CYS A 132 0.25 -14.04 -50.68
N ARG A 133 0.89 -15.19 -50.56
CA ARG A 133 0.25 -16.51 -50.53
C ARG A 133 0.62 -17.30 -49.27
N ASP A 134 1.84 -17.14 -48.84
CA ASP A 134 2.31 -17.72 -47.55
C ASP A 134 2.30 -16.64 -46.50
N ILE A 135 1.19 -16.59 -45.70
CA ILE A 135 0.98 -15.57 -44.69
C ILE A 135 0.87 -16.26 -43.34
N VAL A 136 1.50 -15.68 -42.32
CA VAL A 136 1.42 -16.12 -40.92
C VAL A 136 0.88 -14.98 -40.06
N MET A 137 0.36 -15.33 -38.90
CA MET A 137 -0.11 -14.37 -37.90
C MET A 137 0.71 -14.45 -36.63
N LEU A 138 1.11 -13.32 -36.10
CA LEU A 138 1.57 -13.21 -34.71
C LEU A 138 0.42 -12.63 -33.88
N ASP A 139 -0.31 -13.50 -33.22
CA ASP A 139 -1.44 -13.16 -32.34
C ASP A 139 -0.96 -12.77 -30.93
N GLY A 140 -1.86 -12.17 -30.15
CA GLY A 140 -1.62 -11.80 -28.77
C GLY A 140 -1.75 -12.99 -27.80
N TRP A 141 -2.19 -12.70 -26.59
CA TRP A 141 -2.38 -13.70 -25.54
C TRP A 141 -3.40 -14.76 -25.94
N GLN A 142 -3.00 -16.01 -25.86
CA GLN A 142 -3.87 -17.13 -26.13
C GLN A 142 -5.07 -17.12 -25.16
N GLY A 143 -6.30 -17.23 -25.70
CA GLY A 143 -7.53 -17.21 -24.91
C GLY A 143 -8.13 -15.82 -24.68
N ASN A 144 -7.48 -14.74 -25.07
CA ASN A 144 -8.08 -13.41 -25.05
C ASN A 144 -9.18 -13.29 -26.11
N VAL A 145 -10.34 -12.74 -25.74
CA VAL A 145 -11.52 -12.63 -26.64
C VAL A 145 -11.21 -11.84 -27.91
N ASN A 146 -10.47 -10.73 -27.79
CA ASN A 146 -10.12 -9.91 -28.95
C ASN A 146 -9.06 -10.58 -29.83
N SER A 147 -8.10 -11.33 -29.24
CA SER A 147 -7.17 -12.18 -30.00
C SER A 147 -7.92 -13.25 -30.77
N ILE A 148 -8.87 -13.94 -30.16
CA ILE A 148 -9.72 -14.93 -30.86
C ILE A 148 -10.44 -14.32 -32.06
N LYS A 149 -11.07 -13.13 -31.88
CA LYS A 149 -11.76 -12.43 -32.98
C LYS A 149 -10.78 -12.04 -34.12
N LYS A 150 -9.57 -11.57 -33.79
CA LYS A 150 -8.53 -11.23 -34.75
C LYS A 150 -8.07 -12.48 -35.53
N LYS A 151 -7.78 -13.57 -34.81
CA LYS A 151 -7.42 -14.86 -35.42
C LYS A 151 -8.52 -15.40 -36.34
N ASP A 152 -9.77 -15.33 -35.92
CA ASP A 152 -10.91 -15.73 -36.77
C ASP A 152 -10.97 -14.90 -38.06
N GLY A 153 -10.73 -13.58 -37.97
CA GLY A 153 -10.69 -12.70 -39.15
C GLY A 153 -9.53 -13.04 -40.10
N PHE A 154 -8.34 -13.33 -39.55
CA PHE A 154 -7.20 -13.82 -40.34
C PHE A 154 -7.56 -15.11 -41.07
N PHE A 155 -8.13 -16.09 -40.40
CA PHE A 155 -8.55 -17.35 -41.03
C PHE A 155 -9.69 -17.17 -42.04
N ASP A 156 -10.62 -16.26 -41.80
CA ASP A 156 -11.70 -15.96 -42.77
C ASP A 156 -11.13 -15.43 -44.11
N SER A 157 -10.11 -14.56 -44.02
CA SER A 157 -9.43 -14.08 -45.24
C SER A 157 -8.70 -15.20 -45.98
N LEU A 158 -7.92 -16.03 -45.29
CA LEU A 158 -7.22 -17.17 -45.89
C LEU A 158 -8.20 -18.14 -46.57
N LYS A 159 -9.30 -18.46 -45.92
CA LYS A 159 -10.37 -19.31 -46.50
C LYS A 159 -11.03 -18.69 -47.72
N LYS A 160 -11.36 -17.40 -47.66
CA LYS A 160 -11.93 -16.63 -48.77
C LYS A 160 -11.06 -16.72 -50.00
N HIS A 161 -9.73 -16.73 -49.84
CA HIS A 161 -8.77 -16.76 -50.94
C HIS A 161 -8.25 -18.18 -51.25
N GLY A 162 -8.80 -19.23 -50.61
CA GLY A 162 -8.39 -20.63 -50.84
C GLY A 162 -6.97 -20.95 -50.40
N LEU A 163 -6.43 -20.20 -49.43
CA LEU A 163 -5.12 -20.42 -48.85
C LEU A 163 -5.17 -21.42 -47.67
N LYS A 164 -3.98 -21.97 -47.31
CA LYS A 164 -3.87 -22.88 -46.20
C LYS A 164 -4.27 -22.14 -44.89
N CYS A 165 -5.18 -22.74 -44.13
CA CYS A 165 -5.77 -22.14 -42.92
C CYS A 165 -5.66 -23.16 -41.77
N ASP A 166 -4.48 -23.26 -41.17
CA ASP A 166 -4.17 -24.18 -40.09
C ASP A 166 -3.59 -23.39 -38.90
N GLU A 167 -3.67 -23.96 -37.71
CA GLU A 167 -3.09 -23.35 -36.48
C GLU A 167 -1.58 -23.21 -36.54
N ASP A 168 -0.88 -23.97 -37.36
CA ASP A 168 0.56 -23.82 -37.60
C ASP A 168 0.95 -22.50 -38.30
N LYS A 169 -0.06 -21.74 -38.79
CA LYS A 169 0.11 -20.37 -39.31
C LYS A 169 0.02 -19.29 -38.21
N VAL A 170 -0.21 -19.65 -36.96
CA VAL A 170 -0.39 -18.70 -35.85
C VAL A 170 0.68 -18.86 -34.80
N TYR A 171 1.44 -17.81 -34.58
CA TYR A 171 2.37 -17.66 -33.45
C TYR A 171 1.66 -16.87 -32.35
N TYR A 172 1.96 -17.15 -31.10
CA TYR A 172 1.35 -16.44 -29.96
C TYR A 172 2.41 -15.60 -29.22
N GLY A 173 2.10 -14.33 -29.01
CA GLY A 173 2.93 -13.39 -28.29
C GLY A 173 2.27 -12.85 -27.02
N ASN A 174 2.92 -11.88 -26.41
CA ASN A 174 2.49 -11.22 -25.19
C ASN A 174 1.96 -9.77 -25.42
N ASN A 175 1.70 -9.39 -26.65
CA ASN A 175 1.34 -8.06 -27.11
C ASN A 175 2.44 -7.00 -26.92
N TRP A 176 3.70 -7.40 -26.76
CA TRP A 176 4.83 -6.51 -26.56
C TRP A 176 5.97 -6.74 -27.56
N TYR A 177 6.91 -5.80 -27.62
CA TYR A 177 8.04 -5.82 -28.58
C TYR A 177 8.90 -7.08 -28.51
N ASP A 178 9.16 -7.58 -27.29
CA ASP A 178 9.98 -8.75 -27.07
C ASP A 178 9.43 -10.00 -27.77
N SER A 179 8.12 -10.22 -27.71
CA SER A 179 7.51 -11.36 -28.40
C SER A 179 7.59 -11.25 -29.94
N GLY A 180 7.53 -10.02 -30.47
CA GLY A 180 7.78 -9.77 -31.90
C GLY A 180 9.20 -10.16 -32.29
N ARG A 181 10.19 -9.66 -31.54
CA ARG A 181 11.59 -9.96 -31.74
C ARG A 181 11.89 -11.46 -31.59
N ASP A 182 11.37 -12.09 -30.53
CA ASP A 182 11.61 -13.53 -30.28
C ASP A 182 11.00 -14.42 -31.37
N THR A 183 9.83 -14.02 -31.91
CA THR A 183 9.19 -14.71 -33.05
C THR A 183 10.04 -14.58 -34.30
N ALA A 184 10.55 -13.38 -34.62
CA ALA A 184 11.45 -13.20 -35.75
C ALA A 184 12.74 -14.04 -35.63
N ALA A 185 13.37 -14.01 -34.46
CA ALA A 185 14.56 -14.82 -34.16
C ALA A 185 14.29 -16.32 -34.36
N SER A 186 13.18 -16.84 -33.80
CA SER A 186 12.77 -18.23 -33.91
C SER A 186 12.52 -18.66 -35.36
N MET A 187 11.85 -17.81 -36.17
CA MET A 187 11.60 -18.08 -37.57
C MET A 187 12.90 -18.19 -38.37
N LEU A 188 13.85 -17.31 -38.12
CA LEU A 188 15.14 -17.33 -38.81
C LEU A 188 16.00 -18.52 -38.39
N GLU A 189 15.88 -18.98 -37.16
CA GLU A 189 16.62 -20.14 -36.61
C GLU A 189 16.05 -21.50 -37.05
N SER A 190 14.73 -21.56 -37.38
CA SER A 190 14.10 -22.80 -37.86
C SER A 190 14.64 -23.31 -39.20
N GLY A 191 15.09 -22.40 -40.06
CA GLY A 191 15.60 -22.74 -41.39
C GLY A 191 14.51 -23.09 -42.39
N ASP A 192 13.24 -22.94 -42.09
CA ASP A 192 12.10 -23.29 -42.97
C ASP A 192 11.82 -22.24 -44.06
N GLY A 193 12.59 -21.14 -44.08
CA GLY A 193 12.35 -19.97 -44.94
C GLY A 193 11.36 -18.98 -44.32
N LEU A 194 11.35 -17.77 -44.91
CA LEU A 194 10.42 -16.71 -44.47
C LEU A 194 9.11 -16.83 -45.24
N PRO A 195 7.95 -16.55 -44.61
CA PRO A 195 6.69 -16.38 -45.30
C PRO A 195 6.70 -15.10 -46.13
N ASP A 196 5.73 -14.94 -47.07
CA ASP A 196 5.61 -13.73 -47.87
C ASP A 196 5.22 -12.52 -46.98
N ALA A 197 4.46 -12.78 -45.90
CA ALA A 197 4.00 -11.73 -44.99
C ALA A 197 3.69 -12.26 -43.60
N ILE A 198 3.79 -11.37 -42.62
CA ILE A 198 3.28 -11.56 -41.26
C ILE A 198 2.27 -10.48 -40.90
N VAL A 199 1.14 -10.90 -40.31
CA VAL A 199 0.12 -10.06 -39.76
C VAL A 199 0.21 -10.07 -38.24
N CYS A 200 0.57 -8.96 -37.61
CA CYS A 200 0.71 -8.87 -36.17
C CYS A 200 -0.59 -8.33 -35.55
N ALA A 201 -0.99 -8.92 -34.42
CA ALA A 201 -2.22 -8.52 -33.71
C ALA A 201 -2.12 -7.13 -33.08
N ASN A 202 -0.91 -6.55 -32.97
CA ASN A 202 -0.71 -5.15 -32.64
C ASN A 202 0.62 -4.61 -33.20
N ASP A 203 0.79 -3.30 -33.18
CA ASP A 203 1.95 -2.61 -33.72
C ASP A 203 3.21 -2.81 -32.87
N TYR A 204 3.10 -2.99 -31.55
CA TYR A 204 4.26 -3.26 -30.70
C TYR A 204 5.00 -4.54 -31.14
N MET A 205 4.24 -5.60 -31.38
CA MET A 205 4.82 -6.85 -31.88
C MET A 205 5.35 -6.69 -33.31
N ALA A 206 4.63 -5.96 -34.18
CA ALA A 206 5.07 -5.72 -35.56
C ALA A 206 6.40 -4.95 -35.61
N ILE A 207 6.56 -3.92 -34.80
CA ILE A 207 7.79 -3.12 -34.71
C ILE A 207 8.93 -3.99 -34.16
N GLY A 208 8.69 -4.76 -33.09
CA GLY A 208 9.70 -5.66 -32.54
C GLY A 208 10.16 -6.72 -33.53
N PHE A 209 9.23 -7.27 -34.30
CA PHE A 209 9.52 -8.24 -35.37
C PHE A 209 10.35 -7.61 -36.50
N ALA A 210 9.91 -6.45 -37.03
CA ALA A 210 10.65 -5.76 -38.10
C ALA A 210 12.06 -5.34 -37.65
N ALA A 211 12.21 -4.82 -36.43
CA ALA A 211 13.50 -4.42 -35.90
C ALA A 211 14.51 -5.60 -35.80
N GLU A 212 14.04 -6.79 -35.40
CA GLU A 212 14.92 -7.98 -35.36
C GLU A 212 15.31 -8.45 -36.77
N LEU A 213 14.40 -8.38 -37.73
CA LEU A 213 14.72 -8.68 -39.12
C LEU A 213 15.80 -7.74 -39.65
N GLU A 214 15.66 -6.43 -39.48
CA GLU A 214 16.62 -5.42 -39.88
C GLU A 214 17.99 -5.65 -39.24
N ASN A 215 18.03 -5.98 -37.94
CA ASN A 215 19.25 -6.31 -37.21
C ASN A 215 20.00 -7.51 -37.83
N ARG A 216 19.27 -8.45 -38.45
CA ARG A 216 19.83 -9.63 -39.10
C ARG A 216 20.01 -9.46 -40.62
N GLY A 217 19.80 -8.25 -41.15
CA GLY A 217 19.99 -7.90 -42.55
C GLY A 217 18.90 -8.40 -43.51
N ILE A 218 17.72 -8.67 -42.99
CA ILE A 218 16.51 -9.02 -43.76
C ILE A 218 15.73 -7.73 -44.01
N ASN A 219 15.35 -7.50 -45.25
CA ASN A 219 14.69 -6.27 -45.65
C ASN A 219 13.17 -6.41 -45.57
N VAL A 220 12.52 -5.39 -44.97
CA VAL A 220 11.07 -5.22 -44.98
C VAL A 220 10.76 -4.05 -45.92
N PRO A 221 9.92 -4.21 -46.94
CA PRO A 221 9.04 -5.36 -47.24
C PRO A 221 9.64 -6.39 -48.25
N GLU A 222 10.87 -6.18 -48.79
CA GLU A 222 11.38 -6.90 -49.95
C GLU A 222 11.51 -8.41 -49.71
N ASP A 223 11.93 -8.84 -48.50
CA ASP A 223 12.09 -10.25 -48.13
C ASP A 223 10.84 -10.79 -47.42
N ILE A 224 10.13 -9.95 -46.68
CA ILE A 224 8.88 -10.25 -45.96
C ILE A 224 8.09 -8.99 -45.68
N ALA A 225 6.79 -8.97 -46.01
CA ALA A 225 5.89 -7.89 -45.65
C ALA A 225 5.45 -8.00 -44.15
N VAL A 226 5.42 -6.88 -43.46
CA VAL A 226 4.99 -6.81 -42.05
C VAL A 226 3.83 -5.81 -41.92
N VAL A 227 2.72 -6.25 -41.30
CA VAL A 227 1.59 -5.35 -41.00
C VAL A 227 1.21 -5.47 -39.53
N GLY A 228 0.73 -4.35 -38.98
CA GLY A 228 0.33 -4.24 -37.58
C GLY A 228 -1.14 -3.89 -37.38
N TYR A 229 -1.51 -3.58 -36.14
CA TYR A 229 -2.85 -3.26 -35.74
C TYR A 229 -2.78 -2.22 -34.60
N ASP A 230 -3.71 -1.27 -34.52
CA ASP A 230 -3.86 -0.18 -33.56
C ASP A 230 -3.27 1.18 -33.98
N THR A 231 -2.45 1.25 -35.00
CA THR A 231 -1.82 2.47 -35.55
C THR A 231 -1.20 3.37 -34.46
N LEU A 232 -0.09 2.89 -33.89
CA LEU A 232 0.69 3.70 -32.95
C LEU A 232 1.35 4.89 -33.68
N ASP A 233 1.26 6.09 -33.07
CA ASP A 233 2.00 7.27 -33.53
C ASP A 233 3.51 7.08 -33.31
N ALA A 234 4.14 6.28 -34.13
CA ALA A 234 5.59 6.04 -34.08
C ALA A 234 6.30 7.01 -35.03
N ASN A 235 6.85 8.11 -34.49
CA ASN A 235 7.73 9.01 -35.22
C ASN A 235 9.20 8.64 -34.95
N ASP A 236 9.74 7.69 -35.71
CA ASP A 236 11.20 7.47 -35.77
C ASP A 236 11.60 7.29 -37.23
N ASP A 237 12.53 8.12 -37.67
CA ASP A 237 13.10 8.07 -39.03
C ASP A 237 13.89 6.77 -39.30
N LYS A 238 14.04 5.90 -38.31
CA LYS A 238 14.83 4.66 -38.36
C LYS A 238 14.00 3.40 -38.55
N VAL A 239 12.68 3.44 -38.39
CA VAL A 239 11.82 2.27 -38.61
C VAL A 239 10.97 2.50 -39.86
N ILE A 240 10.87 1.46 -40.70
CA ILE A 240 10.02 1.52 -41.88
C ILE A 240 8.57 1.87 -41.47
N PRO A 241 7.91 2.86 -42.11
CA PRO A 241 6.54 3.19 -41.82
C PRO A 241 5.63 1.96 -41.92
N LEU A 242 5.01 1.58 -40.80
CA LEU A 242 4.21 0.36 -40.70
C LEU A 242 2.86 0.55 -41.34
N THR A 243 2.44 -0.42 -42.16
CA THR A 243 1.00 -0.54 -42.57
C THR A 243 0.26 -1.17 -41.39
N SER A 244 -0.81 -0.52 -40.93
CA SER A 244 -1.53 -0.92 -39.74
C SER A 244 -3.03 -0.66 -39.87
N MET A 245 -3.84 -1.40 -39.11
CA MET A 245 -5.29 -1.10 -38.99
C MET A 245 -5.48 0.04 -37.97
N ASP A 246 -5.89 1.22 -38.45
CA ASP A 246 -6.17 2.39 -37.61
C ASP A 246 -7.55 2.28 -36.97
N ILE A 247 -7.52 2.18 -35.65
CA ILE A 247 -8.71 2.18 -34.80
C ILE A 247 -9.04 3.63 -34.45
N PRO A 248 -10.23 4.16 -34.86
CA PRO A 248 -10.60 5.55 -34.61
C PRO A 248 -11.02 5.78 -33.14
N ALA A 249 -10.15 5.50 -32.21
CA ALA A 249 -10.46 5.47 -30.77
C ALA A 249 -10.97 6.81 -30.23
N ARG A 250 -10.41 7.94 -30.74
CA ARG A 250 -10.86 9.28 -30.35
C ARG A 250 -12.29 9.55 -30.83
N GLU A 251 -12.57 9.24 -32.07
CA GLU A 251 -13.88 9.37 -32.68
C GLU A 251 -14.91 8.43 -32.03
N ASP A 252 -14.48 7.21 -31.64
CA ASP A 252 -15.30 6.29 -30.85
C ASP A 252 -15.66 6.88 -29.49
N GLY A 253 -14.71 7.54 -28.80
CA GLY A 253 -14.98 8.25 -27.55
C GLY A 253 -16.07 9.34 -27.75
N MET A 254 -15.97 10.15 -28.80
CA MET A 254 -16.96 11.17 -29.12
C MET A 254 -18.33 10.54 -29.47
N TYR A 255 -18.33 9.44 -30.22
CA TYR A 255 -19.52 8.66 -30.54
C TYR A 255 -20.23 8.15 -29.27
N VAL A 256 -19.50 7.52 -28.37
CA VAL A 256 -20.02 6.96 -27.13
C VAL A 256 -20.60 8.05 -26.23
N ALA A 257 -19.95 9.20 -26.09
CA ALA A 257 -20.48 10.34 -25.32
C ALA A 257 -21.80 10.88 -25.95
N SER A 258 -21.87 10.95 -27.27
CA SER A 258 -23.08 11.38 -27.96
C SER A 258 -24.23 10.37 -27.86
N LEU A 259 -23.91 9.07 -27.91
CA LEU A 259 -24.87 8.00 -27.70
C LEU A 259 -25.47 8.04 -26.29
N LEU A 260 -24.62 8.19 -25.28
CA LEU A 260 -25.03 8.33 -23.87
C LEU A 260 -25.97 9.52 -23.68
N ASP A 261 -25.63 10.68 -24.25
CA ASP A 261 -26.48 11.87 -24.20
C ASP A 261 -27.86 11.62 -24.78
N SER A 262 -27.93 10.97 -25.95
CA SER A 262 -29.21 10.59 -26.58
C SER A 262 -30.02 9.64 -25.70
N ARG A 263 -29.37 8.61 -25.11
CA ARG A 263 -30.03 7.65 -24.21
C ARG A 263 -30.56 8.33 -22.94
N ILE A 264 -29.73 9.18 -22.32
CA ILE A 264 -30.10 9.94 -21.09
C ILE A 264 -31.28 10.89 -21.36
N LYS A 265 -31.36 11.45 -22.56
CA LYS A 265 -32.45 12.34 -22.98
C LYS A 265 -33.66 11.62 -23.58
N GLY A 266 -33.58 10.31 -23.79
CA GLY A 266 -34.62 9.51 -24.46
C GLY A 266 -34.82 9.88 -25.91
N LEU A 267 -33.77 10.36 -26.61
CA LEU A 267 -33.80 10.79 -27.99
C LEU A 267 -33.32 9.65 -28.92
N PRO A 268 -33.82 9.62 -30.19
CA PRO A 268 -33.25 8.70 -31.18
C PRO A 268 -31.80 9.07 -31.47
N PHE A 269 -30.99 8.05 -31.76
CA PHE A 269 -29.58 8.21 -32.12
C PHE A 269 -29.34 7.61 -33.50
N GLU A 270 -28.98 8.45 -34.46
CA GLU A 270 -28.88 8.10 -35.89
C GLU A 270 -27.43 8.24 -36.42
N GLN A 271 -26.46 8.53 -35.56
CA GLN A 271 -25.06 8.66 -35.98
C GLN A 271 -24.46 7.28 -36.21
N ASP A 272 -23.80 7.10 -37.36
CA ASP A 272 -23.02 5.90 -37.65
C ASP A 272 -21.73 5.88 -36.79
N ARG A 273 -21.38 4.70 -36.33
CA ARG A 273 -20.13 4.50 -35.63
C ARG A 273 -18.94 4.66 -36.55
N PRO A 274 -17.85 5.32 -36.16
CA PRO A 274 -16.59 5.36 -36.90
C PRO A 274 -16.05 3.95 -37.17
N LEU A 275 -15.62 3.72 -38.42
CA LEU A 275 -15.04 2.43 -38.81
C LEU A 275 -13.54 2.52 -38.87
N ALA A 276 -12.88 1.44 -38.46
CA ALA A 276 -11.43 1.26 -38.62
C ALA A 276 -11.05 1.29 -40.10
N LYS A 277 -9.85 1.76 -40.43
CA LYS A 277 -9.31 1.88 -41.77
C LYS A 277 -7.86 1.41 -41.82
N ILE A 278 -7.45 0.87 -42.96
CA ILE A 278 -6.03 0.54 -43.16
C ILE A 278 -5.24 1.83 -43.37
N HIS A 279 -4.32 2.10 -42.47
CA HIS A 279 -3.28 3.11 -42.62
C HIS A 279 -2.13 2.50 -43.42
N LEU A 280 -1.89 3.03 -44.61
CA LEU A 280 -0.84 2.51 -45.47
C LEU A 280 0.51 3.08 -45.09
N GLY A 281 1.43 2.19 -44.79
CA GLY A 281 2.87 2.43 -44.65
C GLY A 281 3.65 1.73 -45.75
N ARG A 282 4.98 1.65 -45.60
CA ARG A 282 5.86 0.98 -46.55
C ARG A 282 6.09 -0.48 -46.22
N SER A 283 5.84 -0.90 -44.99
CA SER A 283 6.19 -2.22 -44.52
C SER A 283 5.45 -3.39 -45.16
N CYS A 284 4.39 -3.12 -45.92
CA CYS A 284 3.69 -4.10 -46.75
C CYS A 284 4.07 -4.03 -48.22
N GLY A 285 4.87 -3.04 -48.65
CA GLY A 285 5.22 -2.83 -50.05
C GLY A 285 4.42 -1.77 -50.78
N CYS A 286 3.54 -1.01 -50.10
CA CYS A 286 2.81 0.10 -50.70
C CYS A 286 3.73 1.30 -50.98
N ASP A 287 3.62 1.87 -52.20
CA ASP A 287 4.37 3.08 -52.61
C ASP A 287 3.85 4.37 -51.92
N ARG A 288 2.63 4.35 -51.43
CA ARG A 288 1.96 5.52 -50.84
C ARG A 288 1.78 5.33 -49.34
N CYS A 289 2.34 6.24 -48.56
CA CYS A 289 1.97 6.39 -47.15
C CYS A 289 0.75 7.31 -47.01
N THR A 290 -0.29 6.87 -46.34
CA THR A 290 -1.56 7.63 -46.15
C THR A 290 -1.56 8.45 -44.84
N GLY A 291 -0.43 8.83 -44.29
CA GLY A 291 -0.38 9.64 -43.09
C GLY A 291 0.99 10.26 -42.82
N VAL A 292 1.03 11.15 -41.86
CA VAL A 292 2.27 11.65 -41.27
C VAL A 292 3.00 10.44 -40.71
N GLY A 293 4.28 10.26 -41.12
CA GLY A 293 5.06 9.09 -40.77
C GLY A 293 4.89 8.70 -39.31
N MET A 294 4.65 7.41 -39.10
CA MET A 294 4.49 6.87 -37.74
C MET A 294 5.72 7.26 -36.92
N LYS A 295 5.49 7.95 -35.82
CA LYS A 295 6.57 8.28 -34.90
C LYS A 295 6.92 7.03 -34.09
N SER A 296 7.98 6.35 -34.43
CA SER A 296 8.50 5.22 -33.63
C SER A 296 9.12 5.67 -32.30
N GLY A 297 8.78 6.89 -31.88
CA GLY A 297 9.25 7.48 -30.61
C GLY A 297 8.94 6.66 -29.35
N LEU A 298 8.05 5.67 -29.42
CA LEU A 298 7.66 4.97 -28.21
C LEU A 298 8.71 3.99 -27.68
N ALA A 299 9.47 3.27 -28.50
CA ALA A 299 10.43 2.30 -27.95
C ALA A 299 11.78 2.92 -27.58
N TRP A 300 12.25 3.88 -28.36
CA TRP A 300 13.55 4.53 -28.12
C TRP A 300 13.42 5.81 -27.29
N ASP A 301 12.34 6.56 -27.41
CA ASP A 301 12.01 7.65 -26.49
C ASP A 301 11.58 7.15 -25.13
N LEU A 302 10.94 5.99 -25.01
CA LEU A 302 10.76 5.33 -23.70
C LEU A 302 12.11 4.98 -23.07
N SER A 303 13.13 4.64 -23.83
CA SER A 303 14.48 4.45 -23.27
C SER A 303 15.16 5.76 -22.91
N SER A 304 15.01 6.83 -23.70
CA SER A 304 15.60 8.14 -23.42
C SER A 304 14.78 8.95 -22.42
N GLN A 305 13.47 8.90 -22.47
CA GLN A 305 12.56 9.44 -21.45
C GLN A 305 12.63 8.59 -20.18
N SER A 306 12.62 7.26 -20.27
CA SER A 306 12.82 6.38 -19.13
C SER A 306 14.18 6.59 -18.48
N ALA A 307 15.23 6.89 -19.24
CA ALA A 307 16.54 7.25 -18.69
C ALA A 307 16.54 8.64 -18.00
N ARG A 308 15.84 9.62 -18.56
CA ARG A 308 15.68 10.94 -17.93
C ARG A 308 14.83 10.88 -16.68
N TYR A 309 13.67 10.24 -16.75
CA TYR A 309 12.76 10.10 -15.61
C TYR A 309 13.26 9.05 -14.61
N GLY A 310 14.01 8.04 -15.04
CA GLY A 310 14.63 7.04 -14.17
C GLY A 310 15.52 7.70 -13.12
N SER A 311 16.46 8.55 -13.55
CA SER A 311 17.33 9.29 -12.62
C SER A 311 16.55 10.22 -11.68
N TYR A 312 15.49 10.88 -12.19
CA TYR A 312 14.63 11.73 -11.37
C TYR A 312 13.86 10.94 -10.31
N TYR A 313 13.30 9.81 -10.70
CA TYR A 313 12.56 8.94 -9.77
C TYR A 313 13.47 8.28 -8.75
N ASP A 314 14.69 7.91 -9.13
CA ASP A 314 15.69 7.37 -8.20
C ASP A 314 16.04 8.40 -7.11
N HIS A 315 16.30 9.66 -7.48
CA HIS A 315 16.56 10.74 -6.52
C HIS A 315 15.34 11.00 -5.63
N MET A 316 14.13 11.05 -6.21
CA MET A 316 12.91 11.21 -5.41
C MET A 316 12.74 10.08 -4.39
N MET A 317 13.07 8.84 -4.77
CA MET A 317 12.99 7.68 -3.86
C MET A 317 14.04 7.80 -2.75
N GLU A 318 15.28 8.18 -3.06
CA GLU A 318 16.32 8.42 -2.05
C GLU A 318 15.87 9.49 -1.04
N ASP A 319 15.31 10.59 -1.55
CA ASP A 319 14.79 11.68 -0.73
C ASP A 319 13.62 11.21 0.15
N LEU A 320 12.67 10.42 -0.38
CA LEU A 320 11.56 9.87 0.37
C LEU A 320 12.03 8.93 1.51
N LEU A 321 13.00 8.06 1.21
CA LEU A 321 13.55 7.12 2.19
C LEU A 321 14.40 7.81 3.28
N SER A 322 14.94 9.00 3.00
CA SER A 322 15.71 9.79 3.97
C SER A 322 14.86 10.48 5.03
N GLN A 323 13.54 10.61 4.80
CA GLN A 323 12.66 11.34 5.69
C GLN A 323 12.42 10.57 7.00
N ARG A 324 12.33 11.32 8.12
CA ARG A 324 12.13 10.74 9.46
C ARG A 324 10.74 11.01 10.03
N ASP A 325 10.02 11.94 9.44
CA ASP A 325 8.67 12.30 9.86
C ASP A 325 7.72 12.49 8.66
N TYR A 326 6.43 12.47 8.92
CA TYR A 326 5.40 12.58 7.89
C TYR A 326 5.41 13.92 7.16
N ARG A 327 5.77 15.00 7.84
CA ARG A 327 5.80 16.34 7.23
C ARG A 327 6.91 16.42 6.19
N GLY A 328 8.10 15.94 6.50
CA GLY A 328 9.21 15.83 5.57
C GLY A 328 8.85 14.95 4.37
N PHE A 329 8.25 13.79 4.65
CA PHE A 329 7.82 12.84 3.63
C PHE A 329 6.83 13.46 2.62
N TYR A 330 5.77 14.13 3.08
CA TYR A 330 4.80 14.78 2.19
C TYR A 330 5.38 16.03 1.50
N ASN A 331 6.28 16.76 2.15
CA ASN A 331 7.00 17.86 1.50
C ASN A 331 7.83 17.35 0.32
N THR A 332 8.50 16.22 0.46
CA THR A 332 9.25 15.60 -0.64
C THR A 332 8.32 15.22 -1.80
N ILE A 333 7.16 14.61 -1.53
CA ILE A 333 6.17 14.33 -2.58
C ILE A 333 5.74 15.63 -3.26
N PHE A 334 5.39 16.65 -2.48
CA PHE A 334 4.89 17.93 -2.99
C PHE A 334 5.90 18.66 -3.88
N GLN A 335 7.17 18.68 -3.48
CA GLN A 335 8.26 19.30 -4.23
C GLN A 335 8.58 18.55 -5.53
N ASN A 336 8.27 17.26 -5.58
CA ASN A 336 8.47 16.39 -6.73
C ASN A 336 7.19 16.15 -7.54
N ILE A 337 6.16 16.99 -7.41
CA ILE A 337 5.02 17.00 -8.32
C ILE A 337 5.54 17.44 -9.68
N HIS A 338 5.42 16.54 -10.65
CA HIS A 338 6.08 16.67 -11.94
C HIS A 338 5.56 17.89 -12.71
N PRO A 339 6.41 18.85 -13.09
CA PRO A 339 6.00 20.08 -13.77
C PRO A 339 5.46 19.82 -15.19
N ASP A 340 5.87 18.71 -15.84
CA ASP A 340 5.44 18.34 -17.20
C ASP A 340 4.22 17.39 -17.21
N SER A 341 3.66 17.05 -16.04
CA SER A 341 2.53 16.13 -15.93
C SER A 341 1.27 16.63 -16.63
N GLY A 342 1.21 17.93 -16.92
CA GLY A 342 0.16 18.56 -17.71
C GLY A 342 -1.23 18.49 -17.07
N PHE A 343 -1.35 18.06 -15.81
CA PHE A 343 -2.58 18.17 -15.06
C PHE A 343 -2.69 19.56 -14.42
N ARG A 344 -3.92 20.05 -14.32
CA ARG A 344 -4.21 21.33 -13.68
C ARG A 344 -4.17 21.23 -12.18
N ASN A 345 -4.79 20.21 -11.63
CA ASN A 345 -4.87 19.98 -10.20
C ASN A 345 -4.51 18.53 -9.87
N PHE A 346 -3.83 18.34 -8.74
CA PHE A 346 -3.51 17.05 -8.14
C PHE A 346 -3.93 17.03 -6.68
N SER A 347 -4.52 15.92 -6.24
CA SER A 347 -4.84 15.68 -4.84
C SER A 347 -4.39 14.29 -4.41
N LEU A 348 -3.73 14.21 -3.24
CA LEU A 348 -3.38 12.97 -2.55
C LEU A 348 -4.32 12.77 -1.38
N CYS A 349 -5.23 11.81 -1.50
CA CYS A 349 -6.27 11.52 -0.51
C CYS A 349 -5.97 10.19 0.19
N LEU A 350 -5.79 10.22 1.50
CA LEU A 350 -5.36 9.08 2.29
C LEU A 350 -6.44 8.61 3.26
N ASN A 351 -6.48 7.32 3.50
CA ASN A 351 -7.30 6.70 4.55
C ASN A 351 -6.90 7.23 5.93
N GLU A 352 -7.86 7.37 6.86
CA GLU A 352 -7.67 7.92 8.20
C GLU A 352 -6.52 7.24 8.97
N TYR A 353 -6.36 5.93 8.78
CA TYR A 353 -5.36 5.14 9.53
C TYR A 353 -4.35 4.45 8.62
N TRP A 354 -4.07 4.99 7.43
CA TRP A 354 -3.17 4.33 6.46
C TRP A 354 -1.78 3.97 7.05
N ASN A 355 -1.33 4.72 8.06
CA ASN A 355 -0.05 4.58 8.75
C ASN A 355 -0.14 3.91 10.12
N ALA A 356 -1.32 3.41 10.52
CA ALA A 356 -1.49 2.70 11.78
C ALA A 356 -0.92 1.28 11.72
N PRO A 357 -0.33 0.76 12.81
CA PRO A 357 0.13 -0.62 12.86
C PRO A 357 -1.02 -1.61 12.64
N GLU A 358 -0.77 -2.68 11.88
CA GLU A 358 -1.75 -3.75 11.62
C GLU A 358 -2.38 -4.34 12.90
N VAL A 359 -1.60 -4.39 13.99
CA VAL A 359 -2.05 -4.88 15.29
C VAL A 359 -3.18 -4.04 15.89
N MET A 360 -3.28 -2.74 15.55
CA MET A 360 -4.32 -1.84 16.06
C MET A 360 -5.64 -1.92 15.26
N MET A 361 -5.59 -2.36 14.00
CA MET A 361 -6.72 -2.28 13.07
C MET A 361 -7.34 -3.65 12.73
N GLY A 362 -6.69 -4.74 13.14
CA GLY A 362 -7.01 -6.08 12.59
C GLY A 362 -6.50 -6.23 11.15
N ALA A 363 -5.94 -7.39 10.81
CA ALA A 363 -5.26 -7.66 9.55
C ALA A 363 -6.07 -7.35 8.26
N ASN A 364 -7.37 -7.15 8.36
CA ASN A 364 -8.27 -6.95 7.22
C ASN A 364 -8.72 -5.49 7.01
N ALA A 365 -8.46 -4.57 7.93
CA ALA A 365 -9.05 -3.22 7.86
C ALA A 365 -8.45 -2.34 6.74
N LEU A 366 -7.21 -2.60 6.33
CA LEU A 366 -6.55 -1.88 5.23
C LEU A 366 -6.69 -2.57 3.87
N ARG A 367 -7.19 -3.80 3.83
CA ARG A 367 -7.34 -4.58 2.60
C ARG A 367 -8.65 -4.32 1.88
N VAL A 368 -9.65 -3.77 2.54
CA VAL A 368 -11.02 -3.67 2.03
C VAL A 368 -11.47 -2.21 2.01
N GLY A 369 -11.17 -1.53 0.90
CA GLY A 369 -11.78 -0.26 0.58
C GLY A 369 -11.20 0.97 1.29
N TYR A 370 -12.06 1.96 1.51
CA TYR A 370 -11.69 3.29 1.98
C TYR A 370 -12.36 3.58 3.32
N THR A 371 -11.69 4.39 4.15
CA THR A 371 -12.28 4.87 5.40
C THR A 371 -13.38 5.91 5.12
N LYS A 372 -14.35 6.03 6.04
CA LYS A 372 -15.41 7.03 5.90
C LYS A 372 -14.83 8.44 5.81
N ASN A 373 -13.86 8.74 6.65
CA ASN A 373 -13.12 9.99 6.64
C ASN A 373 -11.85 9.80 5.79
N MET A 374 -11.67 10.67 4.80
CA MET A 374 -10.47 10.75 3.97
C MET A 374 -9.76 12.05 4.28
N TYR A 375 -8.42 12.01 4.25
CA TYR A 375 -7.58 13.18 4.46
C TYR A 375 -6.87 13.56 3.16
N ARG A 376 -7.16 14.74 2.62
CA ARG A 376 -6.44 15.28 1.47
C ARG A 376 -5.18 15.98 1.92
N ILE A 377 -4.10 15.21 2.02
CA ILE A 377 -2.83 15.71 2.56
C ILE A 377 -2.13 16.66 1.59
N ILE A 378 -2.24 16.41 0.29
CA ILE A 378 -1.63 17.27 -0.73
C ILE A 378 -2.72 17.75 -1.68
N LYS A 379 -2.74 19.07 -1.89
CA LYS A 379 -3.49 19.74 -2.95
C LYS A 379 -2.53 20.60 -3.73
N SER A 380 -2.47 20.43 -5.06
CA SER A 380 -1.64 21.25 -5.95
C SER A 380 -2.45 21.62 -7.17
N GLY A 381 -2.41 22.87 -7.61
CA GLY A 381 -3.09 23.34 -8.82
C GLY A 381 -3.14 24.86 -8.94
N ASP A 382 -3.41 25.36 -10.14
CA ASP A 382 -3.57 26.78 -10.51
C ASP A 382 -2.43 27.72 -9.99
N GLY A 383 -1.21 27.17 -9.87
CA GLY A 383 -0.04 27.92 -9.36
C GLY A 383 0.05 28.01 -7.83
N GLU A 384 -0.92 27.44 -7.13
CA GLU A 384 -0.94 27.32 -5.68
C GLU A 384 -0.92 25.84 -5.27
N GLY A 385 -0.36 25.58 -4.11
CA GLY A 385 -0.35 24.23 -3.56
C GLY A 385 -0.18 24.28 -2.05
N ALA A 386 -0.74 23.31 -1.36
CA ALA A 386 -0.67 23.19 0.08
C ALA A 386 -0.55 21.73 0.53
N ILE A 387 0.14 21.57 1.65
CA ILE A 387 0.10 20.35 2.46
C ILE A 387 -0.76 20.70 3.67
N ASP A 388 -1.90 20.00 3.81
CA ASP A 388 -2.84 20.21 4.90
C ASP A 388 -3.15 18.86 5.57
N PHE A 389 -2.91 18.77 6.86
CA PHE A 389 -3.19 17.56 7.65
C PHE A 389 -4.60 17.54 8.22
N ASP A 390 -5.31 18.67 8.16
CA ASP A 390 -6.63 18.86 8.73
C ASP A 390 -7.75 18.87 7.66
N ASP A 391 -7.41 18.82 6.36
CA ASP A 391 -8.37 18.76 5.25
C ASP A 391 -9.03 17.38 5.17
N CYS A 392 -10.04 17.20 5.99
CA CYS A 392 -10.80 15.96 6.15
C CYS A 392 -12.18 16.08 5.49
N PHE A 393 -12.57 15.05 4.76
CA PHE A 393 -13.88 14.98 4.11
C PHE A 393 -14.45 13.56 4.11
N ASP A 394 -15.78 13.43 3.98
CA ASP A 394 -16.44 12.14 3.85
C ASP A 394 -16.14 11.53 2.46
N VAL A 395 -15.75 10.26 2.41
CA VAL A 395 -15.37 9.55 1.19
C VAL A 395 -16.44 9.60 0.10
N SER A 396 -17.70 9.71 0.48
CA SER A 396 -18.81 9.84 -0.47
C SER A 396 -18.71 11.09 -1.35
N LYS A 397 -17.96 12.12 -0.93
CA LYS A 397 -17.69 13.30 -1.75
C LYS A 397 -16.67 13.05 -2.86
N LEU A 398 -15.85 11.99 -2.75
CA LEU A 398 -14.72 11.66 -3.61
C LEU A 398 -13.62 12.73 -3.58
N ILE A 399 -13.98 13.96 -3.83
CA ILE A 399 -13.18 15.18 -3.68
C ILE A 399 -14.13 16.36 -3.50
N PRO A 400 -13.87 17.31 -2.58
CA PRO A 400 -14.78 18.41 -2.30
C PRO A 400 -15.18 19.23 -3.53
N GLU A 401 -14.24 19.51 -4.42
CA GLU A 401 -14.44 20.33 -5.63
C GLU A 401 -15.42 19.72 -6.64
N LEU A 402 -15.70 18.42 -6.56
CA LEU A 402 -16.62 17.75 -7.48
C LEU A 402 -18.06 18.27 -7.32
N ASP A 403 -18.43 18.72 -6.14
CA ASP A 403 -19.77 19.22 -5.82
C ASP A 403 -19.87 20.75 -5.85
N GLU A 404 -18.78 21.45 -6.13
CA GLU A 404 -18.80 22.90 -6.26
C GLU A 404 -19.48 23.34 -7.57
N ASP A 405 -20.17 24.49 -7.53
CA ASP A 405 -20.74 25.10 -8.73
C ASP A 405 -19.59 25.63 -9.60
N ARG A 406 -19.53 25.14 -10.85
CA ARG A 406 -18.52 25.49 -11.84
C ARG A 406 -19.19 25.96 -13.14
N GLU A 407 -18.58 26.94 -13.80
CA GLU A 407 -19.09 27.46 -15.08
C GLU A 407 -18.99 26.42 -16.20
N ARG A 408 -17.95 25.56 -16.13
CA ARG A 408 -17.65 24.55 -17.17
C ARG A 408 -17.60 23.16 -16.58
N PRO A 409 -17.93 22.13 -17.40
CA PRO A 409 -17.72 20.74 -17.02
C PRO A 409 -16.24 20.42 -16.86
N ASP A 410 -15.94 19.37 -16.14
CA ASP A 410 -14.58 18.94 -15.83
C ASP A 410 -14.44 17.42 -15.80
N ALA A 411 -13.20 16.94 -15.95
CA ALA A 411 -12.86 15.54 -15.84
C ALA A 411 -11.93 15.29 -14.66
N TYR A 412 -12.32 14.32 -13.84
CA TYR A 412 -11.52 13.84 -12.70
C TYR A 412 -11.09 12.41 -12.95
N VAL A 413 -9.82 12.13 -12.79
CA VAL A 413 -9.29 10.78 -12.91
C VAL A 413 -8.82 10.32 -11.54
N PHE A 414 -9.43 9.26 -11.04
CA PHE A 414 -9.16 8.61 -9.76
C PHE A 414 -8.27 7.40 -9.99
N THR A 415 -7.16 7.34 -9.27
CA THR A 415 -6.19 6.25 -9.34
C THR A 415 -5.88 5.72 -7.95
N PRO A 416 -5.71 4.39 -7.77
CA PRO A 416 -5.49 3.81 -6.46
C PRO A 416 -4.11 4.15 -5.91
N LEU A 417 -4.02 4.25 -4.59
CA LEU A 417 -2.77 4.30 -3.84
C LEU A 417 -2.71 3.06 -2.95
N ASN A 418 -1.93 2.07 -3.38
CA ASN A 418 -1.83 0.79 -2.70
C ASN A 418 -0.43 0.21 -2.80
N PHE A 419 -0.12 -0.71 -1.91
CA PHE A 419 1.03 -1.60 -2.04
C PHE A 419 0.54 -3.02 -1.82
N ASP A 420 0.69 -3.87 -2.83
CA ASP A 420 -0.02 -5.14 -2.92
C ASP A 420 -1.52 -4.93 -2.64
N ASP A 421 -2.12 -5.68 -1.73
CA ASP A 421 -3.53 -5.57 -1.32
C ASP A 421 -3.81 -4.48 -0.26
N ARG A 422 -2.78 -3.75 0.20
CA ARG A 422 -2.93 -2.67 1.19
C ARG A 422 -3.33 -1.38 0.51
N CYS A 423 -4.50 -0.87 0.87
CA CYS A 423 -5.01 0.41 0.35
C CYS A 423 -4.59 1.58 1.25
N PHE A 424 -3.78 2.50 0.73
CA PHE A 424 -3.44 3.76 1.42
C PHE A 424 -4.48 4.84 1.21
N GLY A 425 -5.14 4.83 0.05
CA GLY A 425 -6.06 5.84 -0.37
C GLY A 425 -6.18 5.91 -1.89
N TYR A 426 -6.32 7.10 -2.44
CA TYR A 426 -6.34 7.36 -3.88
C TYR A 426 -5.74 8.72 -4.22
N ALA A 427 -5.28 8.84 -5.46
CA ALA A 427 -4.89 10.11 -6.05
C ALA A 427 -5.94 10.57 -7.05
N VAL A 428 -6.11 11.88 -7.16
CA VAL A 428 -7.03 12.51 -8.10
C VAL A 428 -6.28 13.53 -8.92
N ILE A 429 -6.41 13.45 -10.24
CA ILE A 429 -5.96 14.50 -11.14
C ILE A 429 -7.15 15.10 -11.88
N ASN A 430 -7.01 16.39 -12.17
CA ASN A 430 -7.91 17.15 -13.01
C ASN A 430 -7.08 17.89 -14.05
N ASN A 431 -7.39 17.68 -15.32
CA ASN A 431 -6.67 18.29 -16.43
C ASN A 431 -7.33 19.55 -16.97
N GLY A 432 -8.40 20.02 -16.34
CA GLY A 432 -9.18 21.14 -16.81
C GLY A 432 -9.75 20.89 -18.21
N SER A 433 -9.59 21.84 -19.11
CA SER A 433 -10.03 21.74 -20.50
C SER A 433 -9.11 20.89 -21.39
N ALA A 434 -7.97 20.40 -20.88
CA ALA A 434 -7.13 19.47 -21.61
C ALA A 434 -7.79 18.09 -21.65
N CYS A 435 -8.37 17.74 -22.77
CA CYS A 435 -9.09 16.48 -22.98
C CYS A 435 -8.13 15.28 -23.02
N ARG A 436 -7.48 14.98 -21.90
CA ARG A 436 -6.61 13.80 -21.76
C ARG A 436 -6.72 13.23 -20.36
N ALA A 437 -6.47 11.92 -20.21
CA ALA A 437 -6.30 11.26 -18.94
C ALA A 437 -4.86 11.53 -18.39
N TYR A 438 -4.17 10.52 -17.93
CA TYR A 438 -2.76 10.58 -17.53
C TYR A 438 -1.90 9.78 -18.52
N ASP A 439 -0.61 9.97 -18.43
CA ASP A 439 0.37 9.23 -19.21
C ASP A 439 1.18 8.26 -18.34
N SER A 440 2.08 7.50 -18.96
CA SER A 440 2.93 6.52 -18.27
C SER A 440 3.90 7.16 -17.26
N SER A 441 4.23 8.45 -17.43
CA SER A 441 5.09 9.17 -16.48
C SER A 441 4.38 9.38 -15.16
N TYR A 442 3.10 9.75 -15.20
CA TYR A 442 2.27 9.88 -14.00
C TYR A 442 2.13 8.55 -13.24
N SER A 443 1.81 7.46 -13.96
CA SER A 443 1.67 6.15 -13.31
C SER A 443 2.99 5.63 -12.76
N ALA A 444 4.14 5.93 -13.39
CA ALA A 444 5.45 5.62 -12.87
C ALA A 444 5.79 6.45 -11.62
N TRP A 445 5.51 7.75 -11.65
CA TRP A 445 5.71 8.65 -10.51
C TRP A 445 4.88 8.23 -9.29
N LEU A 446 3.58 7.95 -9.46
CA LEU A 446 2.74 7.47 -8.37
C LEU A 446 3.22 6.13 -7.79
N ARG A 447 3.76 5.24 -8.62
CA ARG A 447 4.36 4.00 -8.12
C ARG A 447 5.54 4.25 -7.18
N GLN A 448 6.38 5.23 -7.47
CA GLN A 448 7.48 5.60 -6.57
C GLN A 448 6.91 6.13 -5.23
N ILE A 449 5.86 6.93 -5.28
CA ILE A 449 5.18 7.40 -4.06
C ILE A 449 4.64 6.23 -3.25
N MET A 450 3.93 5.28 -3.87
CA MET A 450 3.39 4.09 -3.20
C MET A 450 4.48 3.22 -2.56
N GLN A 451 5.59 3.01 -3.27
CA GLN A 451 6.75 2.29 -2.74
C GLN A 451 7.40 3.05 -1.56
N GLY A 452 7.55 4.36 -1.69
CA GLY A 452 8.02 5.23 -0.62
C GLY A 452 7.11 5.20 0.61
N MET A 453 5.79 5.24 0.42
CA MET A 453 4.80 5.12 1.49
C MET A 453 4.92 3.80 2.24
N GLU A 454 5.04 2.68 1.52
CA GLU A 454 5.23 1.36 2.15
C GLU A 454 6.54 1.27 2.91
N ALA A 455 7.64 1.76 2.32
CA ALA A 455 8.94 1.77 2.98
C ALA A 455 8.93 2.62 4.26
N PHE A 456 8.35 3.82 4.19
CA PHE A 456 8.20 4.72 5.34
C PHE A 456 7.32 4.09 6.43
N TYR A 457 6.21 3.49 6.07
CA TYR A 457 5.34 2.76 6.99
C TYR A 457 6.08 1.64 7.71
N ARG A 458 6.85 0.80 6.98
CA ARG A 458 7.64 -0.29 7.57
C ARG A 458 8.70 0.23 8.52
N GLN A 459 9.42 1.29 8.12
CA GLN A 459 10.44 1.91 8.96
C GLN A 459 9.84 2.47 10.25
N ALA A 460 8.71 3.20 10.16
CA ALA A 460 8.03 3.75 11.33
C ALA A 460 7.54 2.66 12.30
N ASN A 461 7.04 1.55 11.77
CA ASN A 461 6.62 0.41 12.59
C ASN A 461 7.80 -0.32 13.24
N LEU A 462 8.89 -0.54 12.51
CA LEU A 462 10.10 -1.12 13.07
C LEU A 462 10.65 -0.25 14.21
N GLN A 463 10.69 1.07 14.04
CA GLN A 463 11.14 1.98 15.10
C GLN A 463 10.24 1.88 16.34
N LYS A 464 8.91 1.85 16.17
CA LYS A 464 7.98 1.65 17.30
C LYS A 464 8.19 0.31 18.01
N LEU A 465 8.50 -0.75 17.27
CA LEU A 465 8.80 -2.06 17.84
C LEU A 465 10.12 -2.03 18.63
N ILE A 466 11.15 -1.41 18.08
CA ILE A 466 12.43 -1.21 18.75
C ILE A 466 12.25 -0.39 20.03
N ASP A 467 11.51 0.70 19.97
CA ASP A 467 11.22 1.54 21.13
C ASP A 467 10.45 0.76 22.22
N LYS A 468 9.48 -0.06 21.80
CA LYS A 468 8.73 -0.94 22.70
C LYS A 468 9.62 -2.04 23.30
N MET A 469 10.48 -2.66 22.49
CA MET A 469 11.46 -3.64 22.98
C MET A 469 12.45 -2.99 23.95
N ASN A 470 12.99 -1.82 23.62
CA ASN A 470 13.89 -1.08 24.51
C ASN A 470 13.18 -0.71 25.81
N ALA A 471 11.93 -0.27 25.76
CA ALA A 471 11.15 0.03 26.96
C ALA A 471 10.94 -1.21 27.83
N SER A 472 10.63 -2.38 27.25
CA SER A 472 10.47 -3.63 28.00
C SER A 472 11.79 -4.19 28.51
N GLN A 473 12.92 -3.87 27.87
CA GLN A 473 14.25 -4.27 28.37
C GLN A 473 14.69 -3.52 29.61
N ILE A 474 14.19 -2.32 29.86
CA ILE A 474 14.59 -1.46 30.98
C ILE A 474 13.46 -1.16 31.98
N ARG A 475 12.23 -1.55 31.70
CA ARG A 475 11.06 -1.31 32.56
C ARG A 475 10.32 -2.61 32.86
N ASP A 476 9.66 -2.64 34.04
CA ASP A 476 8.76 -3.71 34.46
C ASP A 476 7.38 -3.53 33.78
N ASP A 477 6.92 -4.55 33.08
CA ASP A 477 5.69 -4.51 32.26
C ASP A 477 4.42 -4.28 33.10
N LEU A 478 4.41 -4.71 34.38
CA LEU A 478 3.23 -4.56 35.24
C LEU A 478 3.15 -3.16 35.83
N THR A 479 4.26 -2.59 36.25
CA THR A 479 4.29 -1.38 37.09
C THR A 479 4.84 -0.14 36.38
N GLY A 480 5.58 -0.31 35.27
CA GLY A 480 6.20 0.77 34.52
C GLY A 480 7.44 1.39 35.18
N VAL A 481 7.81 1.01 36.42
CA VAL A 481 9.11 1.38 37.03
C VAL A 481 10.24 0.65 36.32
N TYR A 482 11.50 0.96 36.64
CA TYR A 482 12.61 0.23 36.04
C TYR A 482 12.58 -1.26 36.47
N ASN A 483 12.98 -2.13 35.57
CA ASN A 483 13.39 -3.49 35.90
C ASN A 483 14.86 -3.48 36.34
N TYR A 484 15.41 -4.63 36.68
CA TYR A 484 16.80 -4.75 37.13
C TYR A 484 17.82 -4.14 36.15
N ASN A 485 17.66 -4.40 34.84
CA ASN A 485 18.58 -3.88 33.83
C ASN A 485 18.51 -2.35 33.71
N GLY A 486 17.29 -1.79 33.70
CA GLY A 486 17.10 -0.35 33.67
C GLY A 486 17.60 0.37 34.90
N PHE A 487 17.39 -0.25 36.08
CA PHE A 487 17.86 0.28 37.33
C PHE A 487 19.40 0.30 37.41
N THR A 488 20.07 -0.80 37.08
CA THR A 488 21.53 -0.89 37.10
C THR A 488 22.17 0.12 36.14
N ALA A 489 21.62 0.26 34.93
CA ALA A 489 22.09 1.24 33.97
C ALA A 489 21.95 2.68 34.50
N ARG A 490 20.80 3.02 35.10
CA ARG A 490 20.51 4.37 35.61
C ARG A 490 21.27 4.68 36.88
N CYS A 491 21.44 3.68 37.76
CA CYS A 491 22.24 3.84 38.99
C CYS A 491 23.74 4.00 38.67
N ARG A 492 24.25 3.44 37.58
CA ARG A 492 25.62 3.70 37.14
C ARG A 492 25.86 5.17 36.88
N ASP A 493 24.97 5.80 36.05
CA ASP A 493 25.01 7.24 35.79
C ASP A 493 24.91 8.05 37.09
N MET A 494 24.03 7.63 38.00
CA MET A 494 23.82 8.26 39.32
C MET A 494 25.03 8.13 40.23
N CYS A 495 25.71 6.98 40.21
CA CYS A 495 26.96 6.78 41.00
C CYS A 495 28.07 7.70 40.48
N GLU A 496 28.27 7.82 39.19
CA GLU A 496 29.27 8.71 38.59
C GLU A 496 29.00 10.18 38.97
N GLU A 497 27.74 10.63 38.87
CA GLU A 497 27.33 11.97 39.26
C GLU A 497 27.49 12.23 40.76
N ALA A 498 27.13 11.24 41.60
CA ALA A 498 27.31 11.34 43.07
C ALA A 498 28.78 11.44 43.46
N LEU A 499 29.63 10.61 42.89
CA LEU A 499 31.07 10.66 43.12
C LEU A 499 31.70 12.01 42.76
N LEU A 500 31.31 12.58 41.62
CA LEU A 500 31.78 13.90 41.16
C LEU A 500 31.36 15.03 42.12
N ASN A 501 30.22 14.88 42.78
CA ASN A 501 29.63 15.90 43.65
C ASN A 501 29.85 15.62 45.17
N GLY A 502 30.60 14.55 45.53
CA GLY A 502 30.84 14.18 46.92
C GLY A 502 29.59 13.73 47.67
N ARG A 503 28.65 13.12 46.97
CA ARG A 503 27.37 12.61 47.52
C ARG A 503 27.45 11.10 47.72
N SER A 504 26.59 10.58 48.57
CA SER A 504 26.42 9.14 48.83
C SER A 504 25.10 8.65 48.26
N ILE A 505 25.00 7.35 47.94
CA ILE A 505 23.78 6.70 47.53
C ILE A 505 23.30 5.79 48.64
N THR A 506 22.01 5.89 48.98
CA THR A 506 21.32 5.01 49.91
C THR A 506 20.29 4.20 49.17
N LEU A 507 20.15 2.93 49.51
CA LEU A 507 19.15 2.02 48.98
C LEU A 507 18.01 1.84 49.98
N LEU A 508 16.77 1.90 49.46
CA LEU A 508 15.53 1.66 50.20
C LEU A 508 14.79 0.50 49.57
N ALA A 509 14.71 -0.64 50.25
CA ALA A 509 13.86 -1.75 49.83
C ALA A 509 12.42 -1.59 50.37
N ILE A 510 11.44 -1.85 49.53
CA ILE A 510 10.02 -1.65 49.80
C ILE A 510 9.25 -2.89 49.35
N ASP A 511 8.24 -3.30 50.12
CA ASP A 511 7.52 -4.54 49.88
C ASP A 511 6.08 -4.47 50.47
N ILE A 512 5.16 -5.29 49.91
CA ILE A 512 3.80 -5.42 50.38
C ILE A 512 3.71 -6.54 51.42
N LYS A 513 3.31 -6.21 52.66
CA LYS A 513 3.08 -7.24 53.67
C LYS A 513 1.83 -8.05 53.34
N GLY A 514 1.97 -9.35 53.21
CA GLY A 514 0.83 -10.25 53.04
C GLY A 514 0.25 -10.30 51.62
N LEU A 515 0.98 -9.96 50.55
CA LEU A 515 0.54 -10.09 49.17
C LEU A 515 0.05 -11.50 48.83
N GLY A 516 0.72 -12.55 49.37
CA GLY A 516 0.29 -13.94 49.19
C GLY A 516 -1.13 -14.22 49.69
N GLN A 517 -1.54 -13.57 50.80
CA GLN A 517 -2.91 -13.67 51.32
C GLN A 517 -3.93 -12.95 50.40
N ILE A 518 -3.56 -11.79 49.84
CA ILE A 518 -4.39 -11.09 48.87
C ILE A 518 -4.60 -11.98 47.63
N ASN A 519 -3.51 -12.56 47.11
CA ASN A 519 -3.57 -13.46 45.96
C ASN A 519 -4.44 -14.70 46.21
N THR A 520 -4.33 -15.29 47.42
CA THR A 520 -5.09 -16.51 47.75
C THR A 520 -6.57 -16.23 47.97
N ARG A 521 -6.91 -15.07 48.57
CA ARG A 521 -8.32 -14.72 48.88
C ARG A 521 -9.07 -14.06 47.73
N LEU A 522 -8.43 -13.19 46.97
CA LEU A 522 -9.05 -12.32 45.99
C LEU A 522 -8.57 -12.57 44.54
N GLY A 523 -7.58 -13.44 44.35
CA GLY A 523 -7.03 -13.81 43.05
C GLY A 523 -5.84 -12.97 42.61
N ARG A 524 -5.04 -13.51 41.67
CA ARG A 524 -3.80 -12.88 41.18
C ARG A 524 -4.00 -11.50 40.60
N LYS A 525 -5.12 -11.25 39.91
CA LYS A 525 -5.43 -9.94 39.32
C LYS A 525 -5.48 -8.83 40.38
N THR A 526 -6.10 -9.12 41.52
CA THR A 526 -6.15 -8.17 42.66
C THR A 526 -4.77 -7.96 43.28
N GLY A 527 -3.93 -9.00 43.31
CA GLY A 527 -2.52 -8.83 43.72
C GLY A 527 -1.72 -7.95 42.74
N ASP A 528 -1.93 -8.10 41.43
CA ASP A 528 -1.29 -7.23 40.45
C ASP A 528 -1.75 -5.78 40.61
N GLU A 529 -3.03 -5.53 40.91
CA GLU A 529 -3.59 -4.20 41.21
C GLU A 529 -2.96 -3.60 42.47
N ALA A 530 -2.71 -4.41 43.51
CA ALA A 530 -1.99 -4.00 44.73
C ALA A 530 -0.55 -3.60 44.44
N ILE A 531 0.15 -4.37 43.62
CA ILE A 531 1.53 -4.08 43.19
C ILE A 531 1.57 -2.78 42.35
N GLN A 532 0.65 -2.60 41.42
CA GLN A 532 0.53 -1.36 40.63
C GLN A 532 0.25 -0.15 41.52
N ALA A 533 -0.64 -0.29 42.49
CA ALA A 533 -0.95 0.77 43.43
C ALA A 533 0.29 1.18 44.26
N LEU A 534 1.07 0.20 44.78
CA LEU A 534 2.32 0.50 45.50
C LEU A 534 3.32 1.21 44.56
N ALA A 535 3.52 0.72 43.34
CA ALA A 535 4.39 1.35 42.35
C ALA A 535 4.01 2.83 42.08
N GLY A 536 2.70 3.13 41.98
CA GLY A 536 2.20 4.49 41.87
C GLY A 536 2.48 5.36 43.10
N MET A 537 2.34 4.79 44.28
CA MET A 537 2.68 5.48 45.53
C MET A 537 4.16 5.81 45.59
N ILE A 538 5.03 4.85 45.29
CA ILE A 538 6.50 5.05 45.27
C ILE A 538 6.85 6.12 44.23
N SER A 539 6.42 5.94 42.97
CA SER A 539 6.77 6.87 41.89
C SER A 539 6.33 8.31 42.15
N SER A 540 5.24 8.50 42.89
CA SER A 540 4.78 9.84 43.28
C SER A 540 5.39 10.38 44.57
N SER A 541 6.22 9.62 45.24
CA SER A 541 6.91 9.99 46.50
C SER A 541 8.42 10.23 46.32
N ILE A 542 8.98 9.83 45.21
CA ILE A 542 10.37 10.03 44.81
C ILE A 542 10.50 11.24 43.88
N ASP A 543 11.67 11.82 43.81
CA ASP A 543 11.96 12.93 42.94
C ASP A 543 12.64 12.48 41.60
N LYS A 544 12.99 13.45 40.75
CA LYS A 544 13.60 13.15 39.44
C LYS A 544 15.04 12.60 39.51
N TYR A 545 15.68 12.69 40.68
CA TYR A 545 17.04 12.21 40.90
C TYR A 545 17.04 10.83 41.53
N ASP A 546 15.90 10.36 42.05
CA ASP A 546 15.75 9.02 42.61
C ASP A 546 15.44 8.01 41.51
N VAL A 547 15.84 6.77 41.68
CA VAL A 547 15.61 5.70 40.72
C VAL A 547 14.91 4.54 41.42
N CYS A 548 13.73 4.15 40.94
CA CYS A 548 12.94 3.04 41.45
C CYS A 548 12.92 1.87 40.49
N MET A 549 13.18 0.64 41.01
CA MET A 549 12.93 -0.59 40.26
C MET A 549 11.96 -1.51 41.00
N ARG A 550 11.36 -2.42 40.24
CA ARG A 550 10.74 -3.64 40.71
C ARG A 550 11.66 -4.81 40.43
N MET A 551 12.05 -5.55 41.48
CA MET A 551 12.96 -6.67 41.31
C MET A 551 12.21 -7.96 40.96
N CYS A 552 11.30 -8.39 41.81
CA CYS A 552 10.45 -9.55 41.61
C CYS A 552 9.21 -9.46 42.53
N ASN A 553 8.14 -10.13 42.16
CA ASN A 553 6.89 -10.17 42.93
C ASN A 553 6.42 -8.78 43.42
N ASP A 554 6.51 -8.53 44.74
CA ASP A 554 6.15 -7.29 45.42
C ASP A 554 7.36 -6.46 45.90
N GLU A 555 8.56 -6.84 45.48
CA GLU A 555 9.80 -6.22 45.92
C GLU A 555 10.22 -5.04 45.03
N PHE A 556 10.34 -3.87 45.64
CA PHE A 556 10.81 -2.64 44.99
C PHE A 556 12.11 -2.17 45.69
N VAL A 557 12.99 -1.56 44.91
CA VAL A 557 14.21 -0.91 45.45
C VAL A 557 14.24 0.52 44.89
N VAL A 558 14.45 1.49 45.77
CA VAL A 558 14.69 2.88 45.44
C VAL A 558 16.12 3.24 45.78
N ALA A 559 16.87 3.75 44.80
CA ALA A 559 18.18 4.35 45.02
C ALA A 559 18.01 5.87 45.09
N THR A 560 18.54 6.51 46.12
CA THR A 560 18.44 7.95 46.34
C THR A 560 19.82 8.53 46.67
N GLN A 561 20.09 9.75 46.19
CA GLN A 561 21.29 10.49 46.54
C GLN A 561 21.10 11.23 47.87
N VAL A 562 22.02 11.03 48.79
CA VAL A 562 22.02 11.72 50.10
C VAL A 562 23.11 12.78 50.12
N MET A 563 22.72 14.02 50.43
CA MET A 563 23.67 15.10 50.78
C MET A 563 23.88 15.09 52.28
N GLU A 564 25.08 15.46 52.77
CA GLU A 564 25.36 15.57 54.22
C GLU A 564 24.37 16.51 54.94
N GLU A 565 23.80 17.50 54.24
CA GLU A 565 22.79 18.43 54.78
C GLU A 565 21.35 17.88 54.79
N ASN A 566 21.07 16.74 54.13
CA ASN A 566 19.70 16.22 53.96
C ASN A 566 19.60 14.74 54.36
N SER A 567 20.08 14.41 55.57
CA SER A 567 20.01 13.05 56.14
C SER A 567 18.60 12.49 56.30
N ASN A 568 17.56 13.29 56.08
CA ASN A 568 16.14 12.92 56.27
C ASN A 568 15.42 12.53 54.99
N HIS A 569 16.01 12.63 53.78
CA HIS A 569 15.30 12.42 52.52
C HIS A 569 14.69 11.01 52.42
N THR A 570 15.41 9.97 52.77
CA THR A 570 14.89 8.59 52.81
C THR A 570 13.71 8.44 53.77
N SER A 571 13.79 9.10 54.95
CA SER A 571 12.71 9.08 55.96
C SER A 571 11.48 9.84 55.43
N GLU A 572 11.66 10.89 54.65
CA GLU A 572 10.55 11.63 54.00
C GLU A 572 9.86 10.80 52.94
N ILE A 573 10.61 10.07 52.08
CA ILE A 573 10.07 9.13 51.12
C ILE A 573 9.23 8.07 51.84
N ILE A 574 9.73 7.44 52.90
CA ILE A 574 8.99 6.45 53.68
C ILE A 574 7.69 7.03 54.22
N ALA A 575 7.77 8.17 54.89
CA ALA A 575 6.57 8.82 55.47
C ALA A 575 5.52 9.19 54.42
N GLN A 576 5.93 9.60 53.23
CA GLN A 576 5.03 9.89 52.14
C GLN A 576 4.34 8.63 51.60
N ILE A 577 5.08 7.52 51.44
CA ILE A 577 4.53 6.23 51.00
C ILE A 577 3.54 5.70 52.02
N GLU A 578 3.87 5.71 53.31
CA GLU A 578 2.97 5.28 54.39
C GLU A 578 1.68 6.09 54.38
N LYS A 579 1.77 7.41 54.29
CA LYS A 579 0.60 8.31 54.24
C LYS A 579 -0.30 8.00 53.02
N LYS A 580 0.32 7.70 51.85
CA LYS A 580 -0.43 7.34 50.64
C LYS A 580 -1.07 5.96 50.77
N ALA A 581 -0.39 5.00 51.39
CA ALA A 581 -0.95 3.68 51.68
C ALA A 581 -2.14 3.78 52.66
N GLU A 582 -2.05 4.58 53.70
CA GLU A 582 -3.19 4.85 54.58
C GLU A 582 -4.36 5.50 53.87
N GLN A 583 -4.09 6.48 53.01
CA GLN A 583 -5.13 7.14 52.19
C GLN A 583 -5.78 6.16 51.22
N PHE A 584 -5.01 5.33 50.55
CA PHE A 584 -5.50 4.27 49.67
C PHE A 584 -6.39 3.30 50.45
N ASN A 585 -5.94 2.80 51.61
CA ASN A 585 -6.68 1.86 52.41
C ASN A 585 -8.05 2.43 52.93
N ARG A 586 -8.17 3.77 53.13
CA ARG A 586 -9.40 4.41 53.50
C ARG A 586 -10.39 4.54 52.33
N THR A 587 -9.89 4.62 51.09
CA THR A 587 -10.70 4.87 49.91
C THR A 587 -10.95 3.62 49.06
N ASN A 588 -10.11 2.60 49.22
CA ASN A 588 -10.20 1.36 48.46
C ASN A 588 -11.47 0.57 48.77
N LYS A 589 -12.24 0.22 47.75
CA LYS A 589 -13.48 -0.55 47.83
C LYS A 589 -13.34 -2.00 47.43
N GLU A 590 -12.15 -2.42 47.02
CA GLU A 590 -11.87 -3.74 46.42
C GLU A 590 -11.57 -4.83 47.45
N GLY A 591 -11.66 -4.52 48.73
CA GLY A 591 -11.64 -5.49 49.83
C GLY A 591 -10.25 -5.95 50.28
N PHE A 592 -9.20 -5.23 49.89
CA PHE A 592 -7.84 -5.45 50.36
C PHE A 592 -7.20 -4.16 50.91
N THR A 593 -6.17 -4.32 51.73
CA THR A 593 -5.38 -3.19 52.24
C THR A 593 -3.91 -3.41 51.89
N ILE A 594 -3.20 -2.32 51.71
CA ILE A 594 -1.76 -2.31 51.45
C ILE A 594 -1.04 -1.92 52.74
N GLU A 595 -0.29 -2.85 53.34
CA GLU A 595 0.67 -2.57 54.39
C GLU A 595 2.06 -2.67 53.78
N VAL A 596 2.90 -1.65 53.99
CA VAL A 596 4.22 -1.55 53.39
C VAL A 596 5.30 -1.82 54.41
N CYS A 597 6.27 -2.62 54.02
CA CYS A 597 7.50 -2.86 54.79
C CYS A 597 8.69 -2.18 54.15
N PHE A 598 9.57 -1.63 54.96
CA PHE A 598 10.75 -0.91 54.49
C PHE A 598 12.00 -1.51 55.10
N ALA A 599 13.12 -1.56 54.34
CA ALA A 599 14.45 -1.75 54.84
C ALA A 599 15.37 -0.70 54.18
N VAL A 600 16.21 -0.08 54.96
CA VAL A 600 17.15 0.94 54.53
C VAL A 600 18.56 0.40 54.70
N ASP A 601 19.35 0.43 53.60
CA ASP A 601 20.77 0.18 53.71
C ASP A 601 21.50 1.50 54.01
N THR A 602 22.24 1.49 55.11
CA THR A 602 23.02 2.65 55.60
C THR A 602 24.44 2.68 55.05
N GLU A 603 24.85 1.68 54.29
CA GLU A 603 26.17 1.65 53.69
C GLU A 603 26.27 2.56 52.49
N ILE A 604 27.38 3.28 52.38
CA ILE A 604 27.62 4.24 51.29
C ILE A 604 28.03 3.47 50.04
N VAL A 605 27.20 3.45 49.02
CA VAL A 605 27.54 2.85 47.74
C VAL A 605 28.60 3.68 47.05
N SER A 606 29.81 3.15 46.97
CA SER A 606 31.00 3.86 46.45
C SER A 606 31.31 3.55 44.98
N SER A 607 30.65 2.55 44.35
CA SER A 607 30.80 2.24 42.91
C SER A 607 29.59 1.49 42.37
N ALA A 608 29.42 1.54 41.07
CA ALA A 608 28.34 0.81 40.38
C ALA A 608 28.48 -0.72 40.48
N GLU A 609 29.71 -1.25 40.63
CA GLU A 609 30.00 -2.68 40.82
C GLU A 609 29.60 -3.16 42.20
N ALA A 610 29.76 -2.31 43.24
CA ALA A 610 29.30 -2.59 44.57
C ALA A 610 27.77 -2.58 44.69
N LEU A 611 27.06 -1.84 43.84
CA LEU A 611 25.60 -1.68 43.85
C LEU A 611 24.88 -3.04 43.77
N ASP A 612 25.30 -3.91 42.85
CA ASP A 612 24.68 -5.23 42.67
C ASP A 612 24.80 -6.10 43.90
N HIS A 613 25.93 -5.99 44.59
CA HIS A 613 26.16 -6.71 45.83
C HIS A 613 25.26 -6.16 46.96
N TYR A 614 25.21 -4.84 47.11
CA TYR A 614 24.36 -4.19 48.12
C TYR A 614 22.87 -4.42 47.90
N VAL A 615 22.39 -4.37 46.64
CA VAL A 615 20.99 -4.68 46.33
C VAL A 615 20.65 -6.11 46.76
N ASN A 616 21.49 -7.08 46.42
CA ASN A 616 21.27 -8.48 46.77
C ASN A 616 21.37 -8.70 48.31
N ASP A 617 22.29 -8.05 48.99
CA ASP A 617 22.44 -8.15 50.45
C ASP A 617 21.25 -7.51 51.17
N LEU A 618 20.77 -6.36 50.71
CA LEU A 618 19.59 -5.69 51.27
C LEU A 618 18.33 -6.57 51.16
N ILE A 619 18.15 -7.22 50.06
CA ILE A 619 17.01 -8.11 49.82
C ILE A 619 17.13 -9.39 50.64
N ASN A 620 18.35 -9.97 50.74
CA ASN A 620 18.58 -11.15 51.52
C ASN A 620 18.38 -10.87 53.02
N SER A 621 18.82 -9.71 53.53
CA SER A 621 18.61 -9.32 54.93
C SER A 621 17.09 -9.19 55.23
N LYS A 622 16.35 -8.57 54.33
CA LYS A 622 14.89 -8.42 54.45
C LYS A 622 14.15 -9.77 54.42
N ASN A 623 14.57 -10.65 53.55
CA ASN A 623 13.97 -11.99 53.46
C ASN A 623 14.26 -12.82 54.71
N ASN A 624 15.39 -12.63 55.35
CA ASN A 624 15.71 -13.25 56.63
C ASN A 624 14.85 -12.69 57.78
N ASP A 625 14.53 -11.40 57.76
CA ASP A 625 13.65 -10.79 58.76
C ASP A 625 12.19 -11.24 58.57
N LYS A 626 11.70 -11.36 57.34
CA LYS A 626 10.39 -11.99 57.03
C LYS A 626 10.32 -13.44 57.53
N LYS A 627 11.40 -14.19 57.34
CA LYS A 627 11.50 -15.58 57.80
C LYS A 627 11.46 -15.69 59.35
N ARG A 628 12.09 -14.74 60.05
CA ARG A 628 12.03 -14.64 61.52
C ARG A 628 10.61 -14.28 62.00
N GLU A 629 9.98 -13.29 61.39
CA GLU A 629 8.60 -12.85 61.73
C GLU A 629 7.57 -13.97 61.46
N TYR A 630 7.72 -14.72 60.38
CA TYR A 630 6.89 -15.88 60.04
C TYR A 630 7.08 -17.00 61.10
N LEU A 631 8.32 -17.30 61.52
CA LEU A 631 8.62 -18.30 62.54
C LEU A 631 8.14 -17.89 63.92
N GLU A 632 8.15 -16.61 64.25
CA GLU A 632 7.59 -16.07 65.51
C GLU A 632 6.04 -16.09 65.50
N THR A 633 5.42 -15.80 64.38
CA THR A 633 3.95 -15.83 64.21
C THR A 633 3.44 -17.28 64.19
N SER A 634 4.17 -18.20 63.56
CA SER A 634 3.85 -19.64 63.54
C SER A 634 4.01 -20.33 64.88
N ARG A 635 4.87 -19.79 65.77
CA ARG A 635 5.02 -20.28 67.14
C ARG A 635 3.83 -19.92 68.04
N ASN A 636 3.05 -18.91 67.65
CA ASN A 636 1.86 -18.42 68.39
C ASN A 636 0.51 -18.94 67.87
N SER A 637 0.50 -19.76 66.80
CA SER A 637 -0.70 -20.40 66.25
C SER A 637 -0.71 -21.89 66.59
N ASP A 638 -1.89 -22.45 67.02
CA ASP A 638 -2.10 -23.89 67.23
C ASP A 638 -2.01 -24.69 65.94
N LEU A 639 -0.78 -24.90 65.45
CA LEU A 639 -0.50 -25.75 64.29
C LEU A 639 -0.40 -27.22 64.71
N THR A 640 -0.97 -28.10 63.91
CA THR A 640 -0.84 -29.55 64.11
C THR A 640 0.59 -30.01 63.84
N GLN A 641 0.98 -31.17 64.41
CA GLN A 641 2.34 -31.72 64.29
C GLN A 641 2.71 -32.02 62.82
N ASP A 642 1.75 -32.29 61.94
CA ASP A 642 1.92 -32.53 60.51
C ASP A 642 2.26 -31.24 59.74
N ASP A 643 1.69 -30.08 60.11
CA ASP A 643 1.97 -28.80 59.48
C ASP A 643 3.41 -28.33 59.81
N LEU A 644 3.90 -28.64 61.06
CA LEU A 644 5.26 -28.36 61.49
C LEU A 644 6.32 -29.22 60.79
N GLU A 645 5.99 -30.45 60.36
CA GLU A 645 6.90 -31.32 59.59
C GLU A 645 6.98 -30.90 58.12
N GLN A 646 5.86 -30.46 57.53
CA GLN A 646 5.87 -29.91 56.16
C GLN A 646 6.65 -28.60 56.08
N ASP A 647 6.46 -27.68 57.04
CA ASP A 647 7.19 -26.43 57.09
C ASP A 647 8.72 -26.61 57.30
N LYS A 648 9.11 -27.62 58.07
CA LYS A 648 10.52 -27.99 58.22
C LYS A 648 11.11 -28.56 56.91
N LEU A 649 10.34 -29.34 56.18
CA LEU A 649 10.76 -29.89 54.88
C LEU A 649 10.94 -28.79 53.84
N VAL A 650 10.00 -27.83 53.76
CA VAL A 650 10.09 -26.67 52.87
C VAL A 650 11.30 -25.79 53.22
N ALA A 651 11.54 -25.56 54.54
CA ALA A 651 12.70 -24.81 54.99
C ALA A 651 14.04 -25.50 54.65
N ASP A 652 14.11 -26.83 54.79
CA ASP A 652 15.30 -27.63 54.45
C ASP A 652 15.57 -27.64 52.90
N ILE A 653 14.53 -27.68 52.10
CA ILE A 653 14.60 -27.57 50.62
C ILE A 653 15.15 -26.19 50.20
N LEU A 654 14.69 -25.12 50.85
CA LEU A 654 15.13 -23.75 50.59
C LEU A 654 16.57 -23.49 51.08
N ASP A 655 16.93 -23.97 52.28
CA ASP A 655 18.26 -23.80 52.86
C ASP A 655 19.35 -24.59 52.12
N ARG A 656 18.98 -25.68 51.46
CA ARG A 656 19.90 -26.51 50.65
C ARG A 656 19.91 -26.16 49.17
N ASN A 657 19.17 -25.15 48.75
CA ASN A 657 19.08 -24.74 47.35
C ASN A 657 18.72 -25.91 46.38
N LEU A 658 17.84 -26.82 46.83
CA LEU A 658 17.45 -28.03 46.10
C LEU A 658 16.34 -27.83 45.08
N LEU A 659 15.97 -26.58 44.80
CA LEU A 659 15.00 -26.25 43.72
C LEU A 659 15.68 -26.28 42.37
N ALA A 660 15.48 -27.37 41.63
CA ALA A 660 15.84 -27.44 40.22
C ALA A 660 14.70 -26.90 39.35
N TYR A 661 14.97 -25.89 38.54
CA TYR A 661 14.03 -25.40 37.54
C TYR A 661 14.00 -26.38 36.34
N HIS A 662 12.90 -27.06 36.14
CA HIS A 662 12.65 -27.78 34.91
C HIS A 662 11.92 -26.83 33.93
N PHE A 663 12.62 -26.36 32.91
CA PHE A 663 11.97 -25.74 31.76
C PHE A 663 11.31 -26.81 30.91
N GLN A 664 9.97 -26.86 30.86
CA GLN A 664 9.26 -27.57 29.80
C GLN A 664 9.17 -26.63 28.58
N PRO A 665 9.71 -27.03 27.43
CA PRO A 665 9.46 -26.25 26.20
C PRO A 665 7.97 -26.38 25.86
N ILE A 666 7.30 -25.25 25.73
CA ILE A 666 5.95 -25.18 25.14
C ILE A 666 6.13 -25.39 23.63
N VAL A 667 5.63 -26.52 23.11
CA VAL A 667 5.58 -26.85 21.68
C VAL A 667 4.44 -26.09 21.03
#